data_d8408f802c3d379d4ad9c38e018b9893
#
_entry.id   d8408f802c3d379d4ad9c38e018b9893
#
_cell.length_a   1.000
_cell.length_b   1.000
_cell.length_c   1.000
_cell.angle_alpha   90.00
_cell.angle_beta   90.00
_cell.angle_gamma   90.00
#
_symmetry.space_group_name_H-M   'P 1'
#
loop_
_entity.id
_entity.type
_entity.pdbx_description
1 polymer ?
#
loop_
_entity_poly.entity_id
_entity_poly.type
_entity_poly.pdbx_seq_one_letter_code
_entity_poly.pdbx_strand_id
1 'polypeptide(L)'
;MRKHKNLNKQELMIRQDIPCVHLGGKFVPLKSRVKSLLGEKRKKRAEKVLATVVMGMNLVNVTAPVAALAAAGKTVPAPVQPLRSDAAPLDYAVLPQLADVVDRAIFARAEATDYSGNASVATMVKGDTQTITSGQNGIVSVMSGDVNGAGLQTISSGGTGTVSKMDGGGTQFVSSGGIGTVIDMNGGYQTVYEGGTGKVETMDGLQYISGGVGSVGTMNGNAGQFIYSGGTGMINELNSYQQYVNEGCTGIINIMNTTGTQWISANAVGTVVTLKSGTQLVDDGGTGTIITLDNHDGAGGQIVYSNAIGTIVTMLDGEQYVFKGGSATVVDMSGGTQIVRVSGNGMIETLNGGEQNIMGGGTGLVSTMNSGSQVISSSGTGTVDTLNGGTQTVAGGGNGTVSTMLGGTQVVSSSGKGTVNALNGGTQIVSVGGTSLDTVLNSGGTVYLGSGGNISNITYSGGMQIIDNITSGYDNMTLGSGGTNVTMGIISGAQMSGTIINSGGEQLILNGGTALDTELNGGIMQMSSGGIVSGMTMTGGSMVLENIDGGSFNINGTLTANNAVIDMTDSSVTRAGTPAYESLTIDTLSGSGTTFILDTDLAGEANSDKVTITHADVGTHYVQIKDLSKLNNIEVTGEHKQLLITDASGKLTFVGKEFNAGGLWDVDPTLSKGDALGLSANDWYLTNMVKTVNNDTSVLLDAADNSYAMWRNTNDSLRSRLGALASGSEQADGVWARTQAGRFSGSGYEGRYNLYQLGFEKQFKGGSIYGGAIDYGDGSGSYAPGSSKDNLRSFSLYGIWTAGSGAYTNVTARVGNFSTDLESYGDYPDKASYKQHAYSLSVEYGKRFDFEAGFFVEPQAQFTLGRLAGIDYTTDRGVTGRIDGMNSTIGRIGFVMGQKIENGSDIYLKADLLHEFAGERDLQLTSDAGGTNDILTKHNDYGDTWFELGLGGNVRISRTGNFYG
;
A
#
# COMPACT_ATOMS: atom_id res chain seq x y z
N MET A 1 7.81 -42.23 -29.79
CA MET A 1 9.05 -41.91 -29.04
C MET A 1 8.73 -40.72 -28.15
N ARG A 2 8.50 -40.87 -26.95
CA ARG A 2 9.32 -40.79 -25.68
C ARG A 2 10.41 -39.75 -25.73
N LYS A 3 10.23 -38.77 -24.85
CA LYS A 3 11.09 -37.76 -24.13
C LYS A 3 10.57 -36.34 -24.41
N HIS A 4 10.25 -35.45 -23.46
CA HIS A 4 10.70 -35.32 -22.11
C HIS A 4 9.59 -34.73 -21.19
N LYS A 5 9.26 -35.43 -20.15
CA LYS A 5 8.77 -34.81 -18.89
C LYS A 5 9.98 -34.59 -18.01
N ASN A 6 10.25 -33.35 -17.70
CA ASN A 6 10.87 -32.88 -16.45
C ASN A 6 11.17 -31.41 -16.63
N LEU A 7 10.31 -30.59 -16.08
CA LEU A 7 10.70 -29.27 -15.54
C LEU A 7 9.58 -28.78 -14.63
N ASN A 8 10.02 -28.26 -13.52
CA ASN A 8 9.28 -27.45 -12.55
C ASN A 8 8.34 -28.14 -11.56
N LYS A 9 9.00 -28.74 -10.58
CA LYS A 9 8.48 -28.98 -9.24
C LYS A 9 9.11 -28.04 -8.20
N GLN A 10 9.39 -26.77 -8.55
CA GLN A 10 10.02 -25.83 -7.63
C GLN A 10 9.35 -24.45 -7.51
N GLU A 11 8.21 -24.22 -8.16
CA GLU A 11 7.47 -22.95 -8.03
C GLU A 11 6.16 -23.06 -7.24
N LEU A 12 6.03 -24.01 -6.34
CA LEU A 12 4.82 -24.22 -5.54
C LEU A 12 5.10 -24.17 -4.05
N MET A 13 5.90 -23.21 -3.59
CA MET A 13 5.97 -22.80 -2.19
C MET A 13 6.43 -21.36 -2.11
N ILE A 14 5.51 -20.46 -1.95
CA ILE A 14 5.46 -19.17 -1.28
C ILE A 14 4.31 -18.38 -1.91
N ARG A 15 3.09 -18.74 -1.54
CA ARG A 15 1.95 -17.84 -1.43
C ARG A 15 1.14 -18.27 -0.22
N GLN A 16 1.45 -17.69 0.91
CA GLN A 16 0.49 -17.65 2.01
C GLN A 16 -0.41 -16.46 1.76
N ASP A 17 -1.59 -16.70 1.22
CA ASP A 17 -2.66 -15.73 1.10
C ASP A 17 -3.17 -15.37 2.49
N ILE A 18 -2.97 -14.13 2.89
CA ILE A 18 -3.63 -13.53 4.04
C ILE A 18 -5.03 -13.10 3.57
N PRO A 19 -6.12 -13.66 4.11
CA PRO A 19 -7.45 -13.30 3.65
C PRO A 19 -7.80 -11.86 4.03
N CYS A 20 -7.89 -10.98 3.03
CA CYS A 20 -8.47 -9.65 3.16
C CYS A 20 -9.98 -9.72 2.97
N VAL A 21 -10.75 -9.31 3.97
CA VAL A 21 -12.21 -9.14 3.85
C VAL A 21 -12.51 -7.69 3.50
N HIS A 22 -13.10 -7.46 2.35
CA HIS A 22 -13.49 -6.15 1.84
C HIS A 22 -14.85 -5.73 2.42
N LEU A 23 -14.90 -4.61 3.12
CA LEU A 23 -16.12 -3.91 3.52
C LEU A 23 -15.92 -2.41 3.32
N GLY A 24 -16.50 -1.89 2.25
CA GLY A 24 -16.78 -0.46 2.09
C GLY A 24 -15.54 0.47 2.09
N GLY A 25 -14.74 0.43 1.06
CA GLY A 25 -13.92 1.56 0.61
C GLY A 25 -12.82 2.11 1.54
N LYS A 26 -12.43 1.44 2.64
CA LYS A 26 -11.25 1.83 3.45
C LYS A 26 -10.55 0.61 4.03
N PHE A 27 -9.27 0.48 3.76
CA PHE A 27 -8.41 -0.51 4.41
C PHE A 27 -8.20 -0.15 5.88
N VAL A 28 -8.55 -1.08 6.78
CA VAL A 28 -8.28 -0.95 8.21
C VAL A 28 -7.38 -2.10 8.64
N PRO A 29 -6.22 -1.83 9.25
CA PRO A 29 -5.29 -2.88 9.67
C PRO A 29 -5.88 -3.82 10.73
N LEU A 30 -5.52 -5.08 10.68
CA LEU A 30 -6.04 -6.16 11.55
C LEU A 30 -5.92 -5.87 13.06
N LYS A 31 -4.96 -5.04 13.48
CA LYS A 31 -4.77 -4.62 14.89
C LYS A 31 -5.96 -3.85 15.50
N SER A 32 -6.76 -3.17 14.69
CA SER A 32 -7.92 -2.42 15.21
C SER A 32 -9.16 -3.28 15.45
N ARG A 33 -9.26 -4.46 14.83
CA ARG A 33 -10.41 -5.37 14.99
C ARG A 33 -10.34 -6.26 16.23
N VAL A 34 -9.14 -6.59 16.70
CA VAL A 34 -8.98 -7.40 17.94
C VAL A 34 -9.43 -6.58 19.16
N LYS A 35 -9.31 -5.24 19.13
CA LYS A 35 -9.76 -4.37 20.20
C LYS A 35 -11.30 -4.26 20.34
N SER A 36 -12.06 -4.49 19.28
CA SER A 36 -13.53 -4.35 19.31
C SER A 36 -14.28 -5.65 19.64
N LEU A 37 -13.60 -6.81 19.64
CA LEU A 37 -14.20 -8.12 19.89
C LEU A 37 -14.01 -8.65 21.32
N LEU A 38 -13.21 -7.96 22.14
CA LEU A 38 -13.00 -8.35 23.53
C LEU A 38 -13.85 -7.46 24.44
N GLY A 39 -14.85 -8.05 25.09
CA GLY A 39 -15.67 -7.34 26.08
C GLY A 39 -14.83 -6.78 27.24
N GLU A 40 -15.33 -5.73 27.89
CA GLU A 40 -14.61 -4.93 28.90
C GLU A 40 -13.93 -5.73 30.01
N LYS A 41 -14.48 -6.89 30.41
CA LYS A 41 -13.88 -7.76 31.43
C LYS A 41 -12.58 -8.46 30.96
N ARG A 42 -12.41 -8.66 29.66
CA ARG A 42 -11.16 -9.21 29.11
C ARG A 42 -10.12 -8.14 28.88
N LYS A 43 -10.54 -6.90 28.60
CA LYS A 43 -9.67 -5.73 28.43
C LYS A 43 -8.88 -5.44 29.72
N LYS A 44 -9.57 -5.39 30.88
CA LYS A 44 -8.91 -5.21 32.20
C LYS A 44 -7.95 -6.36 32.57
N ARG A 45 -8.15 -7.57 32.02
CA ARG A 45 -7.25 -8.71 32.26
C ARG A 45 -6.02 -8.66 31.34
N ALA A 46 -6.17 -8.20 30.12
CA ALA A 46 -5.06 -7.97 29.18
C ALA A 46 -4.16 -6.79 29.64
N GLU A 47 -4.76 -5.74 30.14
CA GLU A 47 -4.01 -4.60 30.72
C GLU A 47 -3.25 -4.98 32.00
N LYS A 48 -3.81 -5.86 32.85
CA LYS A 48 -3.09 -6.40 34.01
C LYS A 48 -1.96 -7.37 33.62
N VAL A 49 -2.13 -8.17 32.58
CA VAL A 49 -1.07 -9.07 32.09
C VAL A 49 0.05 -8.25 31.43
N LEU A 50 -0.29 -7.17 30.70
CA LEU A 50 0.69 -6.28 30.12
C LEU A 50 1.51 -5.53 31.17
N ALA A 51 0.85 -5.06 32.23
CA ALA A 51 1.53 -4.43 33.36
C ALA A 51 2.45 -5.42 34.13
N THR A 52 2.04 -6.70 34.25
CA THR A 52 2.85 -7.73 34.91
C THR A 52 4.03 -8.18 34.04
N VAL A 53 3.88 -8.19 32.73
CA VAL A 53 4.96 -8.48 31.77
C VAL A 53 5.99 -7.36 31.73
N VAL A 54 5.54 -6.09 31.78
CA VAL A 54 6.44 -4.92 31.86
C VAL A 54 7.23 -4.88 33.16
N MET A 55 6.64 -5.31 34.27
CA MET A 55 7.38 -5.45 35.53
C MET A 55 8.34 -6.67 35.57
N GLY A 56 8.12 -7.69 34.74
CA GLY A 56 8.97 -8.89 34.66
C GLY A 56 10.16 -8.76 33.72
N MET A 57 10.15 -7.80 32.78
CA MET A 57 11.21 -7.64 31.77
C MET A 57 12.45 -6.87 32.25
N ASN A 58 12.43 -6.30 33.45
CA ASN A 58 13.60 -5.61 34.04
C ASN A 58 14.70 -6.52 34.57
N LEU A 59 14.69 -7.83 34.20
CA LEU A 59 15.64 -8.81 34.71
C LEU A 59 16.42 -9.59 33.63
N VAL A 60 16.44 -9.10 32.39
CA VAL A 60 17.23 -9.74 31.33
C VAL A 60 18.18 -8.71 30.70
N ASN A 61 19.47 -8.89 30.98
CA ASN A 61 20.53 -8.20 30.25
C ASN A 61 20.51 -8.61 28.78
N VAL A 62 20.07 -7.72 27.89
CA VAL A 62 20.20 -7.88 26.44
C VAL A 62 21.36 -7.02 25.96
N THR A 63 22.48 -7.66 25.69
CA THR A 63 23.58 -7.06 24.93
C THR A 63 23.35 -7.29 23.45
N ALA A 64 23.12 -6.25 22.67
CA ALA A 64 23.15 -6.29 21.21
C ALA A 64 23.95 -5.14 20.64
N PRO A 65 24.71 -5.33 19.56
CA PRO A 65 25.60 -4.33 18.99
C PRO A 65 24.90 -3.38 18.01
N VAL A 66 25.48 -2.25 17.82
CA VAL A 66 24.92 -1.06 17.20
C VAL A 66 25.77 -0.47 16.11
N ALA A 67 25.23 0.19 15.13
CA ALA A 67 25.82 1.24 14.31
C ALA A 67 24.76 1.95 13.46
N ALA A 68 24.68 3.15 13.25
CA ALA A 68 25.06 4.36 12.86
C ALA A 68 24.21 5.40 12.25
N LEU A 69 24.22 6.70 12.06
CA LEU A 69 24.19 7.70 11.30
C LEU A 69 23.83 9.05 11.19
N ALA A 70 23.77 10.06 10.49
CA ALA A 70 23.75 11.44 10.57
C ALA A 70 23.30 12.44 9.60
N ALA A 71 23.10 13.63 9.50
CA ALA A 71 23.36 14.91 9.26
C ALA A 71 22.70 16.07 8.80
N ALA A 72 22.46 17.21 8.69
CA ALA A 72 22.46 18.42 7.88
C ALA A 72 22.12 19.74 8.59
N GLY A 73 23.00 20.66 8.48
CA GLY A 73 22.89 22.11 8.25
C GLY A 73 21.75 22.94 8.90
N LYS A 74 21.61 22.93 10.21
CA LYS A 74 21.15 24.10 10.96
C LYS A 74 22.21 24.44 12.00
N THR A 75 22.57 25.72 12.09
CA THR A 75 23.39 26.25 13.19
C THR A 75 22.66 25.94 14.49
N VAL A 76 23.09 24.89 15.17
CA VAL A 76 22.64 24.56 16.51
C VAL A 76 23.20 25.64 17.43
N PRO A 77 22.41 26.29 18.30
CA PRO A 77 22.94 27.10 19.38
C PRO A 77 23.96 26.24 20.14
N ALA A 78 25.06 26.83 20.54
CA ALA A 78 26.04 26.13 21.38
C ALA A 78 25.31 25.49 22.56
N PRO A 79 25.55 24.20 22.86
CA PRO A 79 24.90 23.57 23.99
C PRO A 79 25.20 24.40 25.23
N VAL A 80 24.16 24.75 25.94
CA VAL A 80 24.31 25.24 27.30
C VAL A 80 25.06 24.13 28.02
N GLN A 81 26.32 24.37 28.36
CA GLN A 81 27.02 23.46 29.24
C GLN A 81 26.16 23.35 30.49
N PRO A 82 25.81 22.15 30.97
CA PRO A 82 25.21 22.03 32.28
C PRO A 82 26.15 22.76 33.23
N LEU A 83 25.61 23.76 33.90
CA LEU A 83 26.33 24.43 34.99
C LEU A 83 26.79 23.30 35.92
N ARG A 84 28.10 22.93 35.82
CA ARG A 84 28.73 22.27 36.94
C ARG A 84 28.44 23.20 38.11
N SER A 85 27.54 22.78 39.00
CA SER A 85 27.53 23.37 40.30
C SER A 85 28.92 23.10 40.88
N ASP A 86 29.71 24.14 41.10
CA ASP A 86 30.99 24.07 41.83
C ASP A 86 30.80 23.75 43.33
N ALA A 87 29.64 23.15 43.66
CA ALA A 87 29.50 22.42 44.90
C ALA A 87 30.30 21.13 44.76
N ALA A 88 31.53 21.13 45.21
CA ALA A 88 32.33 19.95 45.33
C ALA A 88 31.52 18.80 45.90
N PRO A 89 31.60 17.59 45.35
CA PRO A 89 31.00 16.43 45.99
C PRO A 89 31.48 16.39 47.42
N LEU A 90 30.56 16.39 48.35
CA LEU A 90 30.89 16.14 49.76
C LEU A 90 31.68 14.82 49.82
N ASP A 91 32.87 14.89 50.39
CA ASP A 91 33.80 13.77 50.47
C ASP A 91 33.11 12.58 51.17
N TYR A 92 32.83 11.54 50.45
CA TYR A 92 32.03 10.38 50.86
C TYR A 92 32.63 9.62 52.06
N ALA A 93 33.87 9.91 52.43
CA ALA A 93 34.54 9.35 53.62
C ALA A 93 33.98 9.89 54.93
N VAL A 94 33.16 10.96 54.90
CA VAL A 94 32.65 11.63 56.12
C VAL A 94 31.30 11.03 56.59
N LEU A 95 30.53 10.35 55.76
CA LEU A 95 29.20 9.83 56.17
C LEU A 95 29.22 8.74 57.24
N PRO A 96 30.15 7.77 57.24
CA PRO A 96 30.29 6.83 58.36
C PRO A 96 30.74 7.52 59.64
N GLN A 97 31.51 8.58 59.52
CA GLN A 97 31.96 9.35 60.67
C GLN A 97 30.88 10.27 61.24
N LEU A 98 29.90 10.70 60.47
CA LEU A 98 28.74 11.45 60.96
C LEU A 98 27.76 10.56 61.74
N ALA A 99 27.60 9.31 61.37
CA ALA A 99 26.84 8.33 62.17
C ALA A 99 27.54 8.10 63.54
N ASP A 100 28.84 7.98 63.55
CA ASP A 100 29.64 7.82 64.79
C ASP A 100 29.70 9.12 65.65
N VAL A 101 29.63 10.29 65.05
CA VAL A 101 29.55 11.60 65.68
C VAL A 101 28.17 11.84 66.29
N VAL A 102 27.10 11.41 65.60
CA VAL A 102 25.71 11.51 66.09
C VAL A 102 25.54 10.59 67.33
N ASP A 103 26.05 9.35 67.29
CA ASP A 103 26.00 8.44 68.45
C ASP A 103 26.77 8.99 69.64
N ARG A 104 27.85 9.71 69.41
CA ARG A 104 28.64 10.36 70.48
C ARG A 104 28.05 11.72 71.00
N ALA A 105 27.29 12.40 70.18
CA ALA A 105 26.66 13.68 70.53
C ALA A 105 25.40 13.50 71.39
N ILE A 106 24.81 12.32 71.46
CA ILE A 106 23.62 12.02 72.26
C ILE A 106 23.95 11.99 73.77
N PHE A 107 25.24 11.87 74.16
CA PHE A 107 25.64 11.76 75.57
C PHE A 107 26.06 13.07 76.29
N ALA A 108 25.84 14.27 75.72
CA ALA A 108 26.26 15.51 76.32
C ALA A 108 25.19 16.58 76.16
N ARG A 109 24.01 16.44 76.87
CA ARG A 109 23.15 17.57 77.24
C ARG A 109 22.09 17.20 78.23
N ALA A 110 22.04 17.97 79.31
CA ALA A 110 20.92 18.07 80.23
C ALA A 110 19.75 18.80 79.51
N GLU A 111 18.50 18.29 79.70
CA GLU A 111 17.21 18.82 79.24
C GLU A 111 16.70 18.29 77.85
N ALA A 112 17.10 17.08 77.42
CA ALA A 112 16.42 16.41 76.31
C ALA A 112 15.33 15.49 76.87
N THR A 113 14.10 15.52 76.27
CA THR A 113 13.01 14.65 76.71
C THR A 113 13.06 13.38 75.82
N ASP A 114 13.12 12.19 76.45
CA ASP A 114 13.03 10.92 75.72
C ASP A 114 11.58 10.37 75.77
N TYR A 115 10.98 10.23 74.65
CA TYR A 115 9.61 9.74 74.37
C TYR A 115 9.63 8.28 73.89
N SER A 116 10.35 7.36 74.44
CA SER A 116 10.47 5.95 73.98
C SER A 116 9.14 5.21 74.01
N GLY A 117 8.99 4.25 73.08
CA GLY A 117 7.84 3.35 72.92
C GLY A 117 6.65 3.86 72.15
N ASN A 118 5.44 3.40 72.43
CA ASN A 118 4.16 3.78 71.80
C ASN A 118 3.70 5.20 72.20
N ALA A 119 4.51 6.20 72.00
CA ALA A 119 4.18 7.58 72.36
C ALA A 119 3.57 8.37 71.22
N SER A 120 2.51 9.16 71.50
CA SER A 120 2.05 10.21 70.60
C SER A 120 2.52 11.55 71.12
N VAL A 121 3.40 12.22 70.39
CA VAL A 121 4.07 13.46 70.81
C VAL A 121 3.53 14.59 69.95
N ALA A 122 3.01 15.66 70.60
CA ALA A 122 2.47 16.80 69.83
C ALA A 122 3.58 17.60 69.13
N THR A 123 4.70 17.83 69.82
CA THR A 123 5.84 18.56 69.26
C THR A 123 7.15 18.03 69.81
N MET A 124 8.11 17.76 68.94
CA MET A 124 9.50 17.45 69.22
C MET A 124 10.40 18.58 68.73
N VAL A 125 11.27 19.06 69.59
CA VAL A 125 12.21 20.16 69.29
C VAL A 125 13.64 19.73 69.58
N LYS A 126 14.57 20.64 69.44
CA LYS A 126 16.00 20.41 69.65
C LYS A 126 16.30 19.64 70.92
N GLY A 127 16.89 18.48 70.81
CA GLY A 127 17.33 17.59 71.94
C GLY A 127 16.30 16.55 72.36
N ASP A 128 15.05 16.66 71.93
CA ASP A 128 14.03 15.64 72.18
C ASP A 128 14.30 14.36 71.36
N THR A 129 14.12 13.19 71.95
CA THR A 129 14.29 11.90 71.26
C THR A 129 13.09 10.99 71.43
N GLN A 130 12.78 10.19 70.36
CA GLN A 130 11.83 9.10 70.43
C GLN A 130 12.47 7.81 69.84
N THR A 131 12.61 6.79 70.65
CA THR A 131 13.10 5.47 70.18
C THR A 131 11.95 4.48 70.09
N ILE A 132 11.76 3.87 68.91
CA ILE A 132 10.68 2.95 68.61
C ILE A 132 11.30 1.58 68.22
N THR A 133 10.91 0.52 68.92
CA THR A 133 11.42 -0.82 68.65
C THR A 133 10.26 -1.79 68.27
N SER A 134 10.55 -3.05 68.21
CA SER A 134 9.64 -4.11 67.75
C SER A 134 8.25 -4.06 68.37
N GLY A 135 7.21 -3.99 67.49
CA GLY A 135 5.80 -3.94 67.89
C GLY A 135 5.33 -2.59 68.43
N GLN A 136 6.17 -1.55 68.45
CA GLN A 136 5.86 -0.24 68.95
C GLN A 136 5.48 0.72 67.80
N ASN A 137 4.55 1.67 68.06
CA ASN A 137 4.12 2.72 67.17
C ASN A 137 4.34 4.09 67.85
N GLY A 138 5.19 4.91 67.24
CA GLY A 138 5.43 6.28 67.68
C GLY A 138 4.87 7.30 66.72
N ILE A 139 4.17 8.33 67.22
CA ILE A 139 3.60 9.40 66.39
C ILE A 139 4.11 10.73 66.88
N VAL A 140 4.61 11.55 65.99
CA VAL A 140 4.99 12.93 66.22
C VAL A 140 4.15 13.86 65.36
N SER A 141 3.38 14.79 65.96
CA SER A 141 2.57 15.69 65.12
C SER A 141 3.43 16.76 64.44
N VAL A 142 4.39 17.37 65.19
CA VAL A 142 5.36 18.30 64.60
C VAL A 142 6.76 17.99 65.13
N MET A 143 7.70 17.83 64.21
CA MET A 143 9.12 17.65 64.51
C MET A 143 9.91 18.84 63.94
N SER A 144 10.69 19.50 64.75
CA SER A 144 11.46 20.66 64.28
C SER A 144 12.89 20.67 64.82
N GLY A 145 13.75 21.48 64.22
CA GLY A 145 15.14 21.62 64.56
C GLY A 145 15.73 22.87 63.92
N ASP A 146 16.95 23.23 64.35
CA ASP A 146 17.76 24.30 63.73
C ASP A 146 19.15 23.77 63.37
N VAL A 147 20.03 24.62 62.82
CA VAL A 147 21.41 24.25 62.43
C VAL A 147 22.29 23.75 63.63
N ASN A 148 21.82 23.86 64.88
CA ASN A 148 22.53 23.45 66.03
C ASN A 148 21.91 22.24 66.79
N GLY A 149 20.85 21.65 66.31
CA GLY A 149 20.24 20.43 66.85
C GLY A 149 18.81 20.21 66.36
N ALA A 150 18.34 18.95 66.43
CA ALA A 150 17.06 18.52 65.90
C ALA A 150 16.25 17.72 66.95
N GLY A 151 14.93 17.63 66.77
CA GLY A 151 14.11 16.55 67.32
C GLY A 151 14.44 15.26 66.57
N LEU A 152 14.62 14.14 67.26
CA LEU A 152 15.11 12.88 66.70
C LEU A 152 14.14 11.74 66.96
N GLN A 153 13.66 11.10 65.87
CA GLN A 153 12.93 9.82 65.98
C GLN A 153 13.80 8.67 65.41
N THR A 154 14.07 7.64 66.19
CA THR A 154 14.83 6.45 65.79
C THR A 154 13.92 5.23 65.80
N ILE A 155 13.84 4.53 64.67
CA ILE A 155 12.94 3.38 64.44
C ILE A 155 13.78 2.17 64.09
N SER A 156 13.61 1.06 64.84
CA SER A 156 14.33 -0.18 64.56
C SER A 156 13.46 -1.42 64.79
N SER A 157 13.92 -2.55 64.31
CA SER A 157 13.43 -3.90 64.59
C SER A 157 11.90 -4.05 64.62
N GLY A 158 11.18 -3.73 63.50
CA GLY A 158 9.73 -3.89 63.42
C GLY A 158 8.91 -2.83 64.11
N GLY A 159 9.53 -1.69 64.52
CA GLY A 159 8.83 -0.51 64.97
C GLY A 159 8.24 0.30 63.82
N THR A 160 7.17 1.07 64.08
CA THR A 160 6.57 1.98 63.12
C THR A 160 6.55 3.39 63.67
N GLY A 161 7.18 4.37 62.99
CA GLY A 161 7.20 5.77 63.39
C GLY A 161 6.55 6.64 62.34
N THR A 162 5.69 7.57 62.80
CA THR A 162 5.03 8.53 61.93
C THR A 162 5.30 9.97 62.39
N VAL A 163 5.72 10.83 61.50
CA VAL A 163 5.85 12.27 61.71
C VAL A 163 4.84 12.97 60.79
N SER A 164 3.87 13.69 61.35
CA SER A 164 2.86 14.34 60.50
C SER A 164 3.44 15.56 59.81
N LYS A 165 4.27 16.34 60.47
CA LYS A 165 4.98 17.48 59.90
C LYS A 165 6.41 17.54 60.39
N MET A 166 7.38 17.66 59.49
CA MET A 166 8.78 17.84 59.80
C MET A 166 9.24 19.22 59.29
N ASP A 167 9.57 20.13 60.18
CA ASP A 167 10.04 21.46 59.84
C ASP A 167 11.52 21.64 60.16
N GLY A 168 12.24 22.40 59.38
CA GLY A 168 13.63 22.77 59.60
C GLY A 168 14.57 21.55 59.69
N GLY A 169 15.24 21.37 60.81
CA GLY A 169 16.26 20.33 61.04
C GLY A 169 15.76 19.01 61.64
N GLY A 170 14.44 18.74 61.75
CA GLY A 170 13.91 17.48 62.32
C GLY A 170 14.53 16.27 61.63
N THR A 171 14.76 15.17 62.39
CA THR A 171 15.45 13.98 61.82
C THR A 171 14.75 12.70 62.22
N GLN A 172 14.51 11.81 61.19
CA GLN A 172 14.00 10.46 61.43
C GLN A 172 15.00 9.43 60.89
N PHE A 173 15.46 8.53 61.74
CA PHE A 173 16.31 7.39 61.43
C PHE A 173 15.48 6.11 61.37
N VAL A 174 15.61 5.32 60.31
CA VAL A 174 14.88 4.09 60.10
C VAL A 174 15.90 2.98 59.88
N SER A 175 16.03 2.08 60.83
CA SER A 175 16.96 0.93 60.78
C SER A 175 16.25 -0.36 60.41
N SER A 176 16.99 -1.44 60.31
CA SER A 176 16.54 -2.77 59.87
C SER A 176 15.22 -3.20 60.49
N GLY A 177 14.24 -3.53 59.63
CA GLY A 177 12.88 -3.95 59.99
C GLY A 177 11.98 -2.79 60.49
N GLY A 178 12.47 -1.57 60.63
CA GLY A 178 11.69 -0.38 60.99
C GLY A 178 10.93 0.23 59.79
N ILE A 179 9.79 0.84 60.05
CA ILE A 179 8.99 1.59 59.06
C ILE A 179 8.82 3.03 59.54
N GLY A 180 9.40 3.98 58.83
CA GLY A 180 9.28 5.41 59.11
C GLY A 180 8.43 6.12 58.06
N THR A 181 7.44 6.93 58.51
CA THR A 181 6.62 7.73 57.62
C THR A 181 6.71 9.21 58.00
N VAL A 182 6.92 10.08 57.02
CA VAL A 182 6.78 11.54 57.18
C VAL A 182 5.68 11.99 56.23
N ILE A 183 4.64 12.65 56.74
CA ILE A 183 3.52 13.08 55.84
C ILE A 183 3.90 14.37 55.12
N ASP A 184 4.36 15.38 55.85
CA ASP A 184 4.78 16.64 55.27
C ASP A 184 6.20 16.99 55.76
N MET A 185 7.17 16.96 54.89
CA MET A 185 8.57 17.29 55.16
C MET A 185 8.88 18.68 54.55
N ASN A 186 8.91 19.69 55.37
CA ASN A 186 9.27 21.05 55.00
C ASN A 186 10.67 21.39 55.55
N GLY A 187 11.68 20.74 55.02
CA GLY A 187 13.05 20.67 55.55
C GLY A 187 13.26 19.42 56.40
N GLY A 188 14.48 19.29 56.97
CA GLY A 188 14.87 18.14 57.77
C GLY A 188 15.31 16.93 57.00
N TYR A 189 15.46 15.79 57.71
CA TYR A 189 16.12 14.59 57.18
C TYR A 189 15.39 13.32 57.57
N GLN A 190 15.19 12.43 56.55
CA GLN A 190 14.89 11.02 56.84
C GLN A 190 16.05 10.17 56.34
N THR A 191 16.63 9.35 57.20
CA THR A 191 17.71 8.43 56.84
C THR A 191 17.22 6.99 57.01
N VAL A 192 17.31 6.21 55.96
CA VAL A 192 16.87 4.84 55.89
C VAL A 192 18.08 3.92 55.72
N TYR A 193 18.34 3.14 56.75
CA TYR A 193 19.46 2.18 56.75
C TYR A 193 19.03 0.82 56.21
N GLU A 194 20.00 -0.08 56.05
CA GLU A 194 19.82 -1.44 55.52
C GLU A 194 18.63 -2.16 56.20
N GLY A 195 17.73 -2.68 55.38
CA GLY A 195 16.50 -3.38 55.80
C GLY A 195 15.41 -2.48 56.39
N GLY A 196 15.61 -1.16 56.50
CA GLY A 196 14.58 -0.19 56.87
C GLY A 196 13.71 0.25 55.69
N THR A 197 12.49 0.74 55.97
CA THR A 197 11.57 1.29 54.96
C THR A 197 11.15 2.70 55.39
N GLY A 198 11.49 3.70 54.58
CA GLY A 198 11.14 5.09 54.79
C GLY A 198 10.13 5.60 53.73
N LYS A 199 9.08 6.28 54.17
CA LYS A 199 8.11 6.91 53.33
C LYS A 199 8.00 8.41 53.65
N VAL A 200 8.01 9.25 52.63
CA VAL A 200 7.66 10.67 52.73
C VAL A 200 6.53 10.95 51.75
N GLU A 201 5.40 11.54 52.16
CA GLU A 201 4.29 11.82 51.22
C GLU A 201 4.53 13.12 50.43
N THR A 202 4.87 14.22 51.12
CA THR A 202 5.29 15.49 50.50
C THR A 202 6.65 15.87 51.01
N MET A 203 7.60 16.18 50.14
CA MET A 203 9.00 16.41 50.56
C MET A 203 9.55 17.72 49.96
N ASP A 204 9.97 18.62 50.86
CA ASP A 204 10.87 19.77 50.59
C ASP A 204 12.06 19.69 51.60
N GLY A 205 12.67 18.54 51.74
CA GLY A 205 13.77 18.21 52.62
C GLY A 205 14.65 17.12 52.01
N LEU A 206 15.40 16.38 52.80
CA LEU A 206 16.34 15.39 52.31
C LEU A 206 16.02 13.97 52.81
N GLN A 207 15.99 13.02 51.90
CA GLN A 207 15.91 11.59 52.22
C GLN A 207 17.21 10.88 51.81
N TYR A 208 17.89 10.29 52.78
CA TYR A 208 19.09 9.48 52.61
C TYR A 208 18.74 8.00 52.76
N ILE A 209 19.11 7.19 51.79
CA ILE A 209 18.83 5.73 51.79
C ILE A 209 20.17 5.00 51.69
N SER A 210 20.53 4.27 52.76
CA SER A 210 21.75 3.50 52.85
C SER A 210 21.44 2.03 53.03
N GLY A 211 21.25 1.28 51.92
CA GLY A 211 20.90 -0.13 51.93
C GLY A 211 19.42 -0.47 52.21
N GLY A 212 18.59 0.55 52.48
CA GLY A 212 17.16 0.38 52.72
C GLY A 212 16.28 0.74 51.53
N VAL A 213 14.98 0.86 51.79
CA VAL A 213 13.99 1.28 50.78
C VAL A 213 13.34 2.61 51.20
N GLY A 214 13.47 3.62 50.33
CA GLY A 214 12.84 4.92 50.52
C GLY A 214 11.83 5.25 49.43
N SER A 215 10.69 5.84 49.84
CA SER A 215 9.69 6.30 48.88
C SER A 215 9.24 7.73 49.17
N VAL A 216 9.04 8.51 48.11
CA VAL A 216 8.54 9.87 48.18
C VAL A 216 7.29 9.98 47.29
N GLY A 217 6.20 10.55 47.84
CA GLY A 217 4.99 10.84 47.06
C GLY A 217 5.22 11.98 46.08
N THR A 218 5.39 13.20 46.61
CA THR A 218 5.67 14.38 45.77
C THR A 218 6.92 15.09 46.31
N MET A 219 7.88 15.36 45.48
CA MET A 219 9.12 16.05 45.78
C MET A 219 9.10 17.46 45.18
N ASN A 220 9.24 18.49 46.03
CA ASN A 220 9.16 19.89 45.61
C ASN A 220 10.37 20.68 46.11
N GLY A 221 10.48 21.94 45.72
CA GLY A 221 11.46 22.88 46.26
C GLY A 221 12.92 22.48 46.04
N ASN A 222 13.72 22.50 47.12
CA ASN A 222 15.13 22.07 47.07
C ASN A 222 15.33 20.65 47.66
N ALA A 223 14.31 19.82 47.57
CA ALA A 223 14.30 18.48 48.11
C ALA A 223 15.24 17.55 47.32
N GLY A 224 15.85 16.57 48.02
CA GLY A 224 16.72 15.57 47.40
C GLY A 224 16.56 14.18 47.98
N GLN A 225 16.58 13.19 47.15
CA GLN A 225 16.68 11.78 47.56
C GLN A 225 18.05 11.24 47.16
N PHE A 226 18.82 10.80 48.12
CA PHE A 226 20.20 10.30 47.95
C PHE A 226 20.27 8.82 48.33
N ILE A 227 20.67 7.97 47.39
CA ILE A 227 20.62 6.51 47.55
C ILE A 227 22.04 5.97 47.52
N TYR A 228 22.40 5.19 48.55
CA TYR A 228 23.73 4.63 48.76
C TYR A 228 23.66 3.15 49.12
N SER A 229 24.78 2.47 49.05
CA SER A 229 25.02 1.13 49.64
C SER A 229 23.99 0.09 49.21
N GLY A 230 23.58 0.03 47.95
CA GLY A 230 22.62 -0.92 47.42
C GLY A 230 21.15 -0.60 47.75
N GLY A 231 20.87 0.61 48.21
CA GLY A 231 19.52 1.06 48.52
C GLY A 231 18.62 1.24 47.31
N THR A 232 17.32 1.27 47.57
CA THR A 232 16.30 1.53 46.53
C THR A 232 15.48 2.77 46.89
N GLY A 233 15.44 3.76 45.99
CA GLY A 233 14.65 4.98 46.16
C GLY A 233 13.57 5.08 45.08
N MET A 234 12.36 5.45 45.52
CA MET A 234 11.22 5.66 44.64
C MET A 234 10.63 7.06 44.83
N ILE A 235 10.34 7.75 43.75
CA ILE A 235 9.63 9.03 43.75
C ILE A 235 8.42 8.90 42.83
N ASN A 236 7.22 9.20 43.36
CA ASN A 236 6.04 9.18 42.48
C ASN A 236 5.97 10.41 41.60
N GLU A 237 6.26 11.60 42.13
CA GLU A 237 6.26 12.86 41.37
C GLU A 237 7.45 13.73 41.76
N LEU A 238 8.40 13.95 40.85
CA LEU A 238 9.54 14.84 41.01
C LEU A 238 9.28 16.16 40.27
N ASN A 239 9.04 17.24 41.01
CA ASN A 239 8.76 18.54 40.43
C ASN A 239 9.99 19.48 40.41
N SER A 240 11.01 19.23 41.23
CA SER A 240 12.23 20.04 41.23
C SER A 240 13.38 19.34 41.95
N TYR A 241 14.60 19.82 41.75
CA TYR A 241 15.84 19.32 42.31
C TYR A 241 16.19 17.89 41.88
N GLN A 242 16.68 16.96 42.76
CA GLN A 242 17.33 15.75 42.27
C GLN A 242 17.10 14.47 43.08
N GLN A 243 17.09 13.36 42.35
CA GLN A 243 17.35 12.04 42.89
C GLN A 243 18.77 11.60 42.49
N TYR A 244 19.58 11.27 43.45
CA TYR A 244 20.98 10.84 43.26
C TYR A 244 21.10 9.34 43.53
N VAL A 245 21.41 8.55 42.50
CA VAL A 245 21.52 7.10 42.56
C VAL A 245 22.98 6.73 42.50
N ASN A 246 23.57 6.37 43.63
CA ASN A 246 24.98 5.99 43.68
C ASN A 246 25.23 4.54 43.26
N GLU A 247 26.49 4.20 43.19
CA GLU A 247 26.99 2.88 42.75
C GLU A 247 26.23 1.71 43.38
N GLY A 248 25.75 0.78 42.54
CA GLY A 248 25.01 -0.41 42.94
C GLY A 248 23.60 -0.15 43.46
N CYS A 249 23.08 1.06 43.37
CA CYS A 249 21.75 1.45 43.84
C CYS A 249 20.71 1.47 42.72
N THR A 250 19.44 1.53 43.14
CA THR A 250 18.29 1.63 42.22
C THR A 250 17.45 2.84 42.52
N GLY A 251 17.17 3.68 41.52
CA GLY A 251 16.29 4.84 41.62
C GLY A 251 15.12 4.75 40.63
N ILE A 252 13.91 5.02 41.10
CA ILE A 252 12.71 5.00 40.25
C ILE A 252 11.93 6.30 40.43
N ILE A 253 11.55 6.93 39.32
CA ILE A 253 10.68 8.11 39.31
C ILE A 253 9.49 7.80 38.38
N ASN A 254 8.26 7.92 38.91
CA ASN A 254 7.09 7.69 38.04
C ASN A 254 6.82 8.87 37.12
N ILE A 255 6.83 10.09 37.63
CA ILE A 255 6.64 11.30 36.81
C ILE A 255 7.72 12.31 37.16
N MET A 256 8.45 12.79 36.18
CA MET A 256 9.40 13.89 36.32
C MET A 256 8.86 15.11 35.60
N ASN A 257 8.59 16.17 36.36
CA ASN A 257 8.11 17.44 35.85
C ASN A 257 9.17 18.53 36.00
N THR A 258 9.08 19.59 35.24
CA THR A 258 9.88 20.82 35.34
C THR A 258 11.41 20.58 35.36
N THR A 259 12.15 21.09 36.33
CA THR A 259 13.62 21.08 36.40
C THR A 259 14.21 19.89 37.18
N GLY A 260 13.43 18.82 37.40
CA GLY A 260 13.89 17.64 38.12
C GLY A 260 15.10 16.96 37.43
N THR A 261 15.99 16.38 38.24
CA THR A 261 17.14 15.63 37.72
C THR A 261 17.28 14.30 38.44
N GLN A 262 17.40 13.21 37.64
CA GLN A 262 17.85 11.93 38.12
C GLN A 262 19.33 11.73 37.73
N TRP A 263 20.21 11.70 38.69
CA TRP A 263 21.64 11.41 38.45
C TRP A 263 21.96 9.97 38.77
N ILE A 264 22.49 9.24 37.83
CA ILE A 264 22.80 7.80 37.94
C ILE A 264 24.31 7.63 37.81
N SER A 265 24.94 7.18 38.91
CA SER A 265 26.39 6.92 38.94
C SER A 265 26.77 5.54 38.38
N ALA A 266 28.05 5.24 38.44
CA ALA A 266 28.60 3.95 38.00
C ALA A 266 27.88 2.74 38.62
N ASN A 267 27.57 1.74 37.78
CA ASN A 267 26.89 0.51 38.17
C ASN A 267 25.51 0.71 38.86
N ALA A 268 24.97 1.93 38.84
CA ALA A 268 23.62 2.23 39.33
C ALA A 268 22.57 2.07 38.23
N VAL A 269 21.33 1.87 38.66
CA VAL A 269 20.18 1.73 37.76
C VAL A 269 19.13 2.80 38.10
N GLY A 270 18.77 3.62 37.12
CA GLY A 270 17.73 4.62 37.21
C GLY A 270 16.62 4.43 36.23
N THR A 271 15.38 4.55 36.67
CA THR A 271 14.21 4.47 35.79
C THR A 271 13.31 5.70 35.97
N VAL A 272 12.92 6.33 34.87
CA VAL A 272 11.86 7.34 34.82
C VAL A 272 10.72 6.80 33.97
N VAL A 273 9.52 6.69 34.55
CA VAL A 273 8.38 6.16 33.77
C VAL A 273 7.87 7.20 32.79
N THR A 274 7.66 8.43 33.22
CA THR A 274 7.28 9.54 32.35
C THR A 274 8.14 10.76 32.66
N LEU A 275 8.92 11.18 31.68
CA LEU A 275 9.70 12.42 31.73
C LEU A 275 8.99 13.46 30.86
N LYS A 276 8.39 14.47 31.48
CA LYS A 276 7.71 15.59 30.79
C LYS A 276 8.60 16.80 30.66
N SER A 277 9.51 16.97 31.62
CA SER A 277 10.54 17.99 31.62
C SER A 277 11.63 17.58 32.63
N GLY A 278 12.81 18.19 32.56
CA GLY A 278 13.96 17.83 33.40
C GLY A 278 14.91 16.84 32.71
N THR A 279 15.83 16.26 33.48
CA THR A 279 16.94 15.51 32.88
C THR A 279 17.25 14.22 33.65
N GLN A 280 17.35 13.11 32.92
CA GLN A 280 18.01 11.91 33.42
C GLN A 280 19.47 11.91 32.94
N LEU A 281 20.38 11.96 33.87
CA LEU A 281 21.82 12.00 33.60
C LEU A 281 22.43 10.67 34.02
N VAL A 282 23.00 9.96 33.05
CA VAL A 282 23.59 8.63 33.23
C VAL A 282 25.10 8.74 33.10
N ASP A 283 25.77 8.65 34.22
CA ASP A 283 27.22 8.83 34.27
C ASP A 283 27.96 7.48 34.16
N ASP A 284 29.27 7.54 34.07
CA ASP A 284 30.21 6.46 33.73
C ASP A 284 29.80 5.08 34.28
N GLY A 285 29.37 4.17 33.38
CA GLY A 285 28.96 2.81 33.70
C GLY A 285 27.56 2.67 34.32
N GLY A 286 26.79 3.76 34.49
CA GLY A 286 25.40 3.70 34.93
C GLY A 286 24.43 3.20 33.86
N THR A 287 23.24 2.79 34.30
CA THR A 287 22.15 2.38 33.39
C THR A 287 20.90 3.19 33.65
N GLY A 288 20.45 3.97 32.68
CA GLY A 288 19.27 4.80 32.72
C GLY A 288 18.17 4.38 31.76
N THR A 289 16.94 4.27 32.25
CA THR A 289 15.76 3.97 31.40
C THR A 289 14.70 5.04 31.55
N ILE A 290 14.16 5.51 30.43
CA ILE A 290 12.95 6.32 30.36
C ILE A 290 11.90 5.54 29.59
N ILE A 291 10.73 5.30 30.19
CA ILE A 291 9.64 4.57 29.49
C ILE A 291 8.96 5.50 28.48
N THR A 292 8.62 6.72 28.88
CA THR A 292 8.04 7.73 27.99
C THR A 292 8.75 9.06 28.17
N LEU A 293 9.37 9.55 27.12
CA LEU A 293 9.90 10.90 27.02
C LEU A 293 8.95 11.76 26.21
N ASP A 294 8.35 12.77 26.84
CA ASP A 294 7.36 13.68 26.27
C ASP A 294 7.65 15.11 26.74
N ASN A 295 8.75 15.67 26.29
CA ASN A 295 9.28 16.96 26.76
C ASN A 295 8.99 18.09 25.76
N HIS A 296 7.76 18.59 25.78
CA HIS A 296 7.30 19.70 24.91
C HIS A 296 7.98 21.04 25.15
N ASP A 297 8.55 21.27 26.32
CA ASP A 297 9.16 22.56 26.70
C ASP A 297 10.64 22.67 26.23
N GLY A 298 11.18 21.65 25.58
CA GLY A 298 12.49 21.69 24.92
C GLY A 298 13.72 21.77 25.85
N ALA A 299 13.55 21.68 27.17
CA ALA A 299 14.64 21.78 28.15
C ALA A 299 14.79 20.49 28.94
N GLY A 300 15.57 19.54 28.41
CA GLY A 300 15.89 18.31 29.13
C GLY A 300 15.65 17.05 28.30
N GLY A 301 15.93 15.91 28.94
CA GLY A 301 15.86 14.60 28.29
C GLY A 301 16.78 13.61 28.95
N GLN A 302 17.43 12.76 28.17
CA GLN A 302 18.43 11.82 28.70
C GLN A 302 19.83 12.16 28.21
N ILE A 303 20.79 12.23 29.12
CA ILE A 303 22.20 12.45 28.82
C ILE A 303 22.99 11.20 29.21
N VAL A 304 23.68 10.59 28.24
CA VAL A 304 24.44 9.35 28.45
C VAL A 304 25.92 9.61 28.25
N TYR A 305 26.68 9.48 29.33
CA TYR A 305 28.11 9.71 29.30
C TYR A 305 28.95 8.42 29.07
N SER A 306 30.24 8.49 29.27
CA SER A 306 31.21 7.43 29.02
C SER A 306 30.79 6.09 29.67
N ASN A 307 30.85 5.00 28.89
CA ASN A 307 30.51 3.65 29.29
C ASN A 307 29.07 3.46 29.89
N ALA A 308 28.27 4.50 29.89
CA ALA A 308 26.89 4.45 30.38
C ALA A 308 25.92 3.86 29.33
N ILE A 309 24.81 3.32 29.81
CA ILE A 309 23.73 2.78 28.95
C ILE A 309 22.47 3.58 29.21
N GLY A 310 21.92 4.19 28.13
CA GLY A 310 20.66 4.90 28.16
C GLY A 310 19.61 4.22 27.31
N THR A 311 18.39 4.05 27.80
CA THR A 311 17.27 3.52 27.00
C THR A 311 16.05 4.42 27.14
N ILE A 312 15.43 4.75 26.03
CA ILE A 312 14.11 5.37 25.95
C ILE A 312 13.19 4.42 25.23
N VAL A 313 12.10 4.00 25.87
CA VAL A 313 11.17 3.05 25.23
C VAL A 313 10.29 3.76 24.20
N THR A 314 9.69 4.89 24.57
CA THR A 314 8.88 5.72 23.67
C THR A 314 9.33 7.17 23.77
N MET A 315 9.75 7.75 22.67
CA MET A 315 10.14 9.15 22.56
C MET A 315 9.14 9.89 21.68
N LEU A 316 8.33 10.73 22.31
CA LEU A 316 7.33 11.56 21.64
C LEU A 316 7.90 12.93 21.29
N ASP A 317 8.73 13.47 22.16
CA ASP A 317 9.45 14.73 22.01
C ASP A 317 10.63 14.80 23.00
N GLY A 318 11.54 15.79 22.88
CA GLY A 318 12.70 16.00 23.76
C GLY A 318 14.01 15.51 23.13
N GLU A 319 15.05 15.42 23.95
CA GLU A 319 16.40 15.15 23.45
C GLU A 319 17.09 14.00 24.21
N GLN A 320 17.83 13.15 23.46
CA GLN A 320 18.75 12.18 24.03
C GLN A 320 20.16 12.48 23.53
N TYR A 321 21.04 12.87 24.43
CA TYR A 321 22.46 13.12 24.15
C TYR A 321 23.33 11.89 24.49
N VAL A 322 24.14 11.47 23.52
CA VAL A 322 25.09 10.36 23.70
C VAL A 322 26.51 10.88 23.50
N PHE A 323 27.26 10.89 24.56
CA PHE A 323 28.66 11.36 24.55
C PHE A 323 29.66 10.19 24.41
N LYS A 324 30.92 10.53 24.39
CA LYS A 324 32.06 9.62 24.18
C LYS A 324 31.96 8.31 24.99
N GLY A 325 31.83 7.19 24.28
CA GLY A 325 31.78 5.87 24.91
C GLY A 325 30.44 5.47 25.50
N GLY A 326 29.45 6.39 25.53
CA GLY A 326 28.08 6.07 25.92
C GLY A 326 27.35 5.28 24.84
N SER A 327 26.39 4.46 25.27
CA SER A 327 25.53 3.69 24.41
C SER A 327 24.05 3.99 24.71
N ALA A 328 23.29 4.40 23.72
CA ALA A 328 21.89 4.78 23.94
C ALA A 328 20.96 4.17 22.90
N THR A 329 19.78 3.73 23.37
CA THR A 329 18.74 3.14 22.51
C THR A 329 17.41 3.87 22.69
N VAL A 330 16.75 4.19 21.56
CA VAL A 330 15.34 4.57 21.52
C VAL A 330 14.59 3.46 20.82
N VAL A 331 13.58 2.86 21.46
CA VAL A 331 12.84 1.74 20.85
C VAL A 331 11.81 2.25 19.85
N ASP A 332 10.99 3.20 20.22
CA ASP A 332 10.02 3.84 19.34
C ASP A 332 10.14 5.37 19.42
N MET A 333 10.54 5.97 18.31
CA MET A 333 10.73 7.42 18.19
C MET A 333 9.71 7.99 17.23
N SER A 334 8.77 8.76 17.76
CA SER A 334 7.73 9.46 17.00
C SER A 334 8.00 10.97 16.88
N GLY A 335 8.91 11.49 17.67
CA GLY A 335 9.36 12.89 17.66
C GLY A 335 10.63 13.08 18.49
N GLY A 336 11.09 14.33 18.63
CA GLY A 336 12.31 14.70 19.34
C GLY A 336 13.61 14.41 18.60
N THR A 337 14.74 14.45 19.31
CA THR A 337 16.08 14.33 18.69
C THR A 337 17.01 13.42 19.50
N GLN A 338 17.62 12.42 18.86
CA GLN A 338 18.76 11.71 19.41
C GLN A 338 20.06 12.28 18.85
N ILE A 339 20.94 12.79 19.70
CA ILE A 339 22.21 13.45 19.32
C ILE A 339 23.38 12.61 19.76
N VAL A 340 24.11 12.04 18.81
CA VAL A 340 25.26 11.17 19.03
C VAL A 340 26.55 11.92 18.72
N ARG A 341 27.42 12.07 19.71
CA ARG A 341 28.66 12.85 19.60
C ARG A 341 29.90 12.03 19.95
N VAL A 342 31.00 12.42 19.41
CA VAL A 342 32.38 11.95 19.72
C VAL A 342 32.43 10.50 20.22
N SER A 343 32.45 9.54 19.29
CA SER A 343 32.57 8.11 19.62
C SER A 343 31.44 7.56 20.55
N GLY A 344 30.31 8.24 20.66
CA GLY A 344 29.09 7.71 21.25
C GLY A 344 28.39 6.75 20.29
N ASN A 345 27.57 5.85 20.81
CA ASN A 345 26.76 4.90 20.05
C ASN A 345 25.26 5.16 20.31
N GLY A 346 24.53 5.49 19.26
CA GLY A 346 23.06 5.68 19.34
C GLY A 346 22.31 4.66 18.49
N MET A 347 21.26 4.08 19.02
CA MET A 347 20.36 3.16 18.30
C MET A 347 18.94 3.67 18.36
N ILE A 348 18.20 3.56 17.24
CA ILE A 348 16.76 3.70 17.20
C ILE A 348 16.21 2.43 16.55
N GLU A 349 15.33 1.70 17.24
CA GLU A 349 14.74 0.49 16.63
C GLU A 349 13.70 0.86 15.57
N THR A 350 12.77 1.79 15.90
CA THR A 350 11.77 2.28 14.97
C THR A 350 11.71 3.81 15.00
N LEU A 351 11.99 4.44 13.86
CA LEU A 351 11.89 5.88 13.65
C LEU A 351 10.62 6.19 12.82
N ASN A 352 9.59 6.68 13.50
CA ASN A 352 8.32 7.11 12.91
C ASN A 352 8.19 8.63 12.78
N GLY A 353 9.18 9.36 13.28
CA GLY A 353 9.26 10.83 13.26
C GLY A 353 10.46 11.31 14.06
N GLY A 354 10.75 12.62 14.04
CA GLY A 354 11.90 13.19 14.73
C GLY A 354 13.22 13.04 13.99
N GLU A 355 14.34 13.25 14.69
CA GLU A 355 15.66 13.30 14.08
C GLU A 355 16.72 12.52 14.88
N GLN A 356 17.54 11.75 14.21
CA GLN A 356 18.80 11.23 14.76
C GLN A 356 19.99 12.01 14.16
N ASN A 357 20.77 12.67 14.99
CA ASN A 357 21.83 13.57 14.58
C ASN A 357 23.20 13.08 15.06
N ILE A 358 24.11 12.75 14.19
CA ILE A 358 25.41 12.16 14.52
C ILE A 358 26.57 12.96 13.96
N MET A 359 27.47 13.30 14.84
CA MET A 359 28.61 14.15 14.52
C MET A 359 29.87 13.77 15.29
N GLY A 360 31.02 14.28 14.85
CA GLY A 360 32.27 14.12 15.56
C GLY A 360 32.77 12.67 15.71
N GLY A 361 32.54 11.82 14.74
CA GLY A 361 32.94 10.41 14.80
C GLY A 361 32.04 9.53 15.65
N GLY A 362 30.82 9.98 15.97
CA GLY A 362 29.78 9.18 16.61
C GLY A 362 29.27 8.08 15.68
N THR A 363 28.67 7.07 16.24
CA THR A 363 28.08 5.93 15.54
C THR A 363 26.62 5.77 15.97
N GLY A 364 25.69 5.65 15.05
CA GLY A 364 24.29 5.42 15.38
C GLY A 364 23.57 4.48 14.41
N LEU A 365 22.54 3.74 14.78
CA LEU A 365 21.75 2.83 13.96
C LEU A 365 20.27 3.23 13.98
N VAL A 366 19.61 3.12 12.85
CA VAL A 366 18.14 3.03 12.79
C VAL A 366 17.77 1.69 12.15
N SER A 367 17.13 0.80 12.89
CA SER A 367 16.77 -0.50 12.33
C SER A 367 15.62 -0.36 11.32
N THR A 368 14.58 0.42 11.61
CA THR A 368 13.51 0.72 10.67
C THR A 368 13.18 2.20 10.68
N MET A 369 13.32 2.86 9.55
CA MET A 369 12.91 4.26 9.34
C MET A 369 11.66 4.30 8.47
N ASN A 370 10.54 4.69 9.04
CA ASN A 370 9.28 4.89 8.32
C ASN A 370 9.07 6.37 7.92
N SER A 371 9.58 7.29 8.72
CA SER A 371 9.61 8.73 8.44
C SER A 371 10.65 9.41 9.32
N GLY A 372 10.71 10.75 9.31
CA GLY A 372 11.71 11.52 10.05
C GLY A 372 13.04 11.63 9.31
N SER A 373 14.09 12.01 10.03
CA SER A 373 15.39 12.24 9.43
C SER A 373 16.55 11.65 10.24
N GLN A 374 17.55 11.28 9.47
CA GLN A 374 18.83 10.83 10.02
C GLN A 374 19.94 11.62 9.34
N VAL A 375 20.67 12.41 10.13
CA VAL A 375 21.58 13.45 9.65
C VAL A 375 23.06 13.18 10.01
N ILE A 376 24.05 12.88 9.04
CA ILE A 376 25.46 12.55 9.24
C ILE A 376 26.40 13.71 8.93
N SER A 377 27.25 14.09 9.85
CA SER A 377 28.29 15.09 9.59
C SER A 377 29.58 14.81 10.33
N SER A 378 30.65 15.55 10.00
CA SER A 378 31.88 15.60 10.78
C SER A 378 32.43 14.21 11.13
N SER A 379 32.62 13.37 10.11
CA SER A 379 33.16 12.00 10.23
C SER A 379 32.27 11.03 11.06
N GLY A 380 31.01 11.34 11.27
CA GLY A 380 30.04 10.41 11.83
C GLY A 380 29.82 9.21 10.90
N THR A 381 29.46 8.07 11.45
CA THR A 381 29.19 6.85 10.68
C THR A 381 27.74 6.39 10.88
N GLY A 382 27.10 5.99 9.81
CA GLY A 382 25.73 5.71 9.76
C GLY A 382 25.14 4.54 9.00
N THR A 383 24.17 3.81 9.63
CA THR A 383 23.40 2.77 8.93
C THR A 383 21.90 2.92 9.22
N VAL A 384 21.09 2.78 8.20
CA VAL A 384 19.67 2.46 8.27
C VAL A 384 19.49 1.05 7.72
N ASP A 385 18.97 0.11 8.52
CA ASP A 385 18.80 -1.25 8.01
C ASP A 385 17.64 -1.31 7.00
N THR A 386 16.50 -0.73 7.33
CA THR A 386 15.36 -0.63 6.41
C THR A 386 14.84 0.80 6.34
N LEU A 387 14.94 1.43 5.17
CA LEU A 387 14.40 2.75 4.88
C LEU A 387 13.11 2.59 4.06
N ASN A 388 11.96 2.76 4.72
CA ASN A 388 10.62 2.76 4.10
C ASN A 388 10.19 4.16 3.65
N GLY A 389 10.66 5.18 4.36
CA GLY A 389 10.37 6.59 4.12
C GLY A 389 11.28 7.50 4.95
N GLY A 390 11.12 8.82 4.81
CA GLY A 390 11.99 9.79 5.47
C GLY A 390 13.30 10.03 4.72
N THR A 391 14.27 10.67 5.38
CA THR A 391 15.49 11.12 4.72
C THR A 391 16.75 10.78 5.52
N GLN A 392 17.73 10.13 4.88
CA GLN A 392 19.10 10.05 5.38
C GLN A 392 19.97 11.05 4.61
N THR A 393 20.57 12.02 5.32
CA THR A 393 21.45 13.02 4.71
C THR A 393 22.90 12.83 5.16
N VAL A 394 23.82 12.68 4.26
CA VAL A 394 25.25 12.41 4.50
C VAL A 394 26.09 13.58 3.99
N ALA A 395 26.74 14.32 4.88
CA ALA A 395 27.51 15.50 4.52
C ALA A 395 28.77 15.67 5.40
N GLY A 396 29.59 16.67 5.16
CA GLY A 396 30.71 17.04 6.03
C GLY A 396 31.70 15.92 6.36
N GLY A 397 31.96 15.03 5.41
CA GLY A 397 32.86 13.86 5.61
C GLY A 397 32.23 12.71 6.39
N GLY A 398 30.92 12.69 6.59
CA GLY A 398 30.20 11.57 7.19
C GLY A 398 30.09 10.37 6.25
N ASN A 399 29.87 9.18 6.84
CA ASN A 399 29.64 7.93 6.11
C ASN A 399 28.23 7.40 6.40
N GLY A 400 27.39 7.23 5.38
CA GLY A 400 26.02 6.74 5.48
C GLY A 400 25.80 5.44 4.72
N THR A 401 25.19 4.46 5.37
CA THR A 401 24.80 3.21 4.72
C THR A 401 23.30 2.99 4.90
N VAL A 402 22.61 2.64 3.84
CA VAL A 402 21.25 2.08 3.87
C VAL A 402 21.35 0.62 3.43
N SER A 403 20.99 -0.33 4.30
CA SER A 403 21.07 -1.75 3.94
C SER A 403 19.99 -2.13 2.93
N THR A 404 18.73 -1.73 3.18
CA THR A 404 17.61 -1.92 2.24
C THR A 404 16.77 -0.66 2.16
N MET A 405 16.66 -0.09 0.96
CA MET A 405 15.87 1.08 0.69
C MET A 405 14.62 0.67 -0.12
N LEU A 406 13.46 0.78 0.47
CA LEU A 406 12.16 0.50 -0.14
C LEU A 406 11.40 1.78 -0.51
N GLY A 407 11.81 2.90 0.07
CA GLY A 407 11.29 4.24 -0.17
C GLY A 407 12.16 5.30 0.48
N GLY A 408 11.68 6.55 0.54
CA GLY A 408 12.41 7.68 1.12
C GLY A 408 13.61 8.14 0.29
N THR A 409 14.53 8.89 0.92
CA THR A 409 15.66 9.54 0.22
C THR A 409 16.95 9.43 1.00
N GLN A 410 18.04 9.09 0.32
CA GLN A 410 19.39 9.31 0.84
C GLN A 410 20.04 10.48 0.07
N VAL A 411 20.46 11.52 0.78
CA VAL A 411 21.14 12.69 0.19
C VAL A 411 22.63 12.68 0.58
N VAL A 412 23.52 12.68 -0.40
CA VAL A 412 24.97 12.63 -0.22
C VAL A 412 25.59 13.89 -0.82
N SER A 413 26.27 14.70 0.01
CA SER A 413 26.84 15.98 -0.40
C SER A 413 28.07 16.34 0.40
N SER A 414 28.78 17.41 0.05
CA SER A 414 29.81 18.06 0.88
C SER A 414 30.84 17.08 1.51
N SER A 415 31.49 16.28 0.69
CA SER A 415 32.45 15.23 1.11
C SER A 415 31.86 14.06 1.88
N GLY A 416 30.52 13.94 1.94
CA GLY A 416 29.83 12.76 2.47
C GLY A 416 30.02 11.54 1.57
N LYS A 417 29.97 10.36 2.16
CA LYS A 417 30.03 9.07 1.46
C LYS A 417 28.78 8.26 1.77
N GLY A 418 27.99 7.93 0.75
CA GLY A 418 26.75 7.18 0.87
C GLY A 418 26.82 5.82 0.20
N THR A 419 26.31 4.78 0.83
CA THR A 419 26.13 3.44 0.28
C THR A 419 24.69 3.01 0.42
N VAL A 420 24.11 2.40 -0.62
CA VAL A 420 22.83 1.71 -0.54
C VAL A 420 23.01 0.28 -1.02
N ASN A 421 23.01 -0.69 -0.09
CA ASN A 421 23.28 -2.09 -0.43
C ASN A 421 22.18 -2.71 -1.30
N ALA A 422 20.91 -2.26 -1.14
CA ALA A 422 19.81 -2.66 -2.00
C ALA A 422 18.83 -1.49 -2.15
N LEU A 423 18.90 -0.76 -3.26
CA LEU A 423 18.00 0.33 -3.62
C LEU A 423 16.84 -0.27 -4.45
N ASN A 424 15.80 -0.75 -3.77
CA ASN A 424 14.61 -1.37 -4.37
C ASN A 424 13.47 -0.38 -4.61
N GLY A 425 13.59 0.82 -4.05
CA GLY A 425 12.65 1.93 -4.18
C GLY A 425 13.23 3.19 -3.54
N GLY A 426 12.59 4.34 -3.74
CA GLY A 426 13.09 5.63 -3.27
C GLY A 426 14.26 6.18 -4.09
N THR A 427 14.97 7.18 -3.56
CA THR A 427 15.97 7.93 -4.33
C THR A 427 17.26 8.15 -3.55
N GLN A 428 18.41 7.82 -4.14
CA GLN A 428 19.71 8.29 -3.69
C GLN A 428 20.10 9.53 -4.50
N ILE A 429 20.34 10.66 -3.84
CA ILE A 429 20.76 11.93 -4.46
C ILE A 429 22.22 12.18 -4.12
N VAL A 430 23.07 12.26 -5.12
CA VAL A 430 24.49 12.56 -4.97
C VAL A 430 24.77 13.93 -5.61
N SER A 431 25.16 14.90 -4.81
CA SER A 431 25.38 16.28 -5.24
C SER A 431 26.76 16.78 -4.86
N VAL A 432 27.03 18.05 -5.08
CA VAL A 432 28.35 18.67 -4.96
C VAL A 432 29.20 18.14 -3.80
N GLY A 433 30.30 17.50 -4.12
CA GLY A 433 31.29 16.95 -3.18
C GLY A 433 30.87 15.64 -2.52
N GLY A 434 29.66 15.13 -2.77
CA GLY A 434 29.19 13.84 -2.29
C GLY A 434 29.75 12.68 -3.12
N THR A 435 29.89 11.51 -2.54
CA THR A 435 30.29 10.28 -3.25
C THR A 435 29.36 9.12 -2.88
N SER A 436 28.75 8.51 -3.88
CA SER A 436 28.07 7.21 -3.73
C SER A 436 29.11 6.09 -3.84
N LEU A 437 29.08 5.14 -2.90
CA LEU A 437 29.97 3.99 -2.85
C LEU A 437 29.18 2.70 -2.87
N ASP A 438 29.60 1.71 -3.65
CA ASP A 438 29.08 0.33 -3.60
C ASP A 438 27.56 0.23 -3.56
N THR A 439 26.85 1.12 -4.30
CA THR A 439 25.39 1.13 -4.34
C THR A 439 24.86 0.08 -5.32
N VAL A 440 23.90 -0.75 -4.88
CA VAL A 440 23.19 -1.70 -5.73
C VAL A 440 21.84 -1.12 -6.12
N LEU A 441 21.71 -0.69 -7.37
CA LEU A 441 20.50 -0.12 -7.94
C LEU A 441 19.62 -1.23 -8.55
N ASN A 442 18.46 -1.48 -7.94
CA ASN A 442 17.48 -2.46 -8.37
C ASN A 442 16.26 -1.79 -9.01
N SER A 443 15.41 -2.59 -9.64
CA SER A 443 14.16 -2.11 -10.24
C SER A 443 13.29 -1.38 -9.19
N GLY A 444 12.85 -0.17 -9.53
CA GLY A 444 12.07 0.73 -8.65
C GLY A 444 12.92 1.76 -7.88
N GLY A 445 14.23 1.60 -7.80
CA GLY A 445 15.14 2.58 -7.21
C GLY A 445 15.57 3.66 -8.21
N THR A 446 15.95 4.83 -7.70
CA THR A 446 16.50 5.94 -8.51
C THR A 446 17.80 6.45 -7.90
N VAL A 447 18.83 6.62 -8.71
CA VAL A 447 20.04 7.36 -8.35
C VAL A 447 20.07 8.67 -9.14
N TYR A 448 20.05 9.81 -8.44
CA TYR A 448 20.22 11.12 -9.04
C TYR A 448 21.66 11.61 -8.80
N LEU A 449 22.38 11.84 -9.87
CA LEU A 449 23.74 12.37 -9.84
C LEU A 449 23.75 13.81 -10.35
N GLY A 450 23.85 14.75 -9.43
CA GLY A 450 23.95 16.17 -9.72
C GLY A 450 25.38 16.62 -9.91
N SER A 451 25.53 17.85 -10.43
CA SER A 451 26.83 18.48 -10.69
C SER A 451 27.77 18.44 -9.50
N GLY A 452 29.02 18.00 -9.71
CA GLY A 452 30.06 17.86 -8.67
C GLY A 452 29.84 16.69 -7.69
N GLY A 453 28.85 15.85 -7.91
CA GLY A 453 28.71 14.55 -7.27
C GLY A 453 29.62 13.52 -7.92
N ASN A 454 29.90 12.42 -7.23
CA ASN A 454 30.69 11.31 -7.73
C ASN A 454 30.05 9.96 -7.40
N ILE A 455 30.15 9.02 -8.32
CA ILE A 455 29.74 7.62 -8.10
C ILE A 455 30.95 6.72 -8.25
N SER A 456 31.16 5.84 -7.26
CA SER A 456 32.21 4.82 -7.27
C SER A 456 31.59 3.48 -6.94
N ASN A 457 31.73 2.51 -7.82
CA ASN A 457 31.21 1.14 -7.68
C ASN A 457 29.69 1.09 -7.52
N ILE A 458 28.94 1.46 -8.56
CA ILE A 458 27.51 1.17 -8.61
C ILE A 458 27.27 -0.16 -9.35
N THR A 459 26.42 -1.03 -8.78
CA THR A 459 25.97 -2.26 -9.44
C THR A 459 24.56 -2.02 -9.96
N TYR A 460 24.37 -2.19 -11.26
CA TYR A 460 23.09 -2.01 -11.93
C TYR A 460 22.37 -3.36 -12.07
N SER A 461 21.22 -3.49 -11.42
CA SER A 461 20.32 -4.64 -11.53
C SER A 461 18.92 -4.22 -12.00
N GLY A 462 18.72 -2.96 -12.35
CA GLY A 462 17.50 -2.30 -12.78
C GLY A 462 17.45 -0.87 -12.25
N GLY A 463 16.22 -0.28 -12.25
CA GLY A 463 16.00 1.07 -11.72
C GLY A 463 16.41 2.18 -12.69
N MET A 464 16.56 3.41 -12.17
CA MET A 464 16.85 4.60 -12.95
C MET A 464 18.07 5.34 -12.40
N GLN A 465 18.97 5.76 -13.28
CA GLN A 465 20.01 6.74 -12.95
C GLN A 465 19.79 8.02 -13.76
N ILE A 466 19.75 9.16 -13.08
CA ILE A 466 19.64 10.49 -13.70
C ILE A 466 20.99 11.20 -13.56
N ILE A 467 21.48 11.74 -14.66
CA ILE A 467 22.74 12.51 -14.76
C ILE A 467 22.39 13.97 -15.03
N ASP A 468 22.80 14.86 -14.13
CA ASP A 468 22.50 16.29 -14.20
C ASP A 468 23.78 17.12 -14.29
N ASN A 469 23.93 17.86 -15.40
CA ASN A 469 25.06 18.76 -15.67
C ASN A 469 26.45 18.09 -15.55
N ILE A 470 26.58 16.87 -16.07
CA ILE A 470 27.81 16.08 -16.11
C ILE A 470 28.13 15.75 -17.57
N THR A 471 29.30 16.13 -18.03
CA THR A 471 29.72 16.05 -19.44
C THR A 471 30.78 14.97 -19.73
N SER A 472 31.13 14.16 -18.75
CA SER A 472 32.15 13.09 -18.92
C SER A 472 31.97 11.97 -17.89
N GLY A 473 32.48 10.80 -18.22
CA GLY A 473 32.49 9.64 -17.32
C GLY A 473 31.35 8.64 -17.59
N TYR A 474 30.44 8.92 -18.53
CA TYR A 474 29.35 8.06 -18.96
C TYR A 474 29.37 7.77 -20.47
N ASP A 475 30.54 7.97 -21.11
CA ASP A 475 30.69 7.69 -22.52
C ASP A 475 30.86 6.18 -22.79
N ASN A 476 30.42 5.74 -23.97
CA ASN A 476 30.50 4.35 -24.45
C ASN A 476 29.80 3.33 -23.52
N MET A 477 28.75 3.74 -22.81
CA MET A 477 27.96 2.83 -22.00
C MET A 477 27.09 1.91 -22.85
N THR A 478 26.96 0.66 -22.40
CA THR A 478 25.99 -0.30 -22.99
C THR A 478 24.83 -0.51 -22.02
N LEU A 479 23.63 -0.17 -22.46
CA LEU A 479 22.39 -0.34 -21.72
C LEU A 479 21.63 -1.57 -22.22
N GLY A 480 20.99 -2.32 -21.32
CA GLY A 480 20.20 -3.50 -21.70
C GLY A 480 21.01 -4.79 -21.83
N SER A 481 20.55 -5.73 -22.61
CA SER A 481 21.04 -7.12 -22.73
C SER A 481 22.56 -7.23 -22.83
N GLY A 482 23.19 -7.79 -21.82
CA GLY A 482 24.64 -7.95 -21.73
C GLY A 482 25.41 -6.70 -21.24
N GLY A 483 24.71 -5.62 -20.90
CA GLY A 483 25.26 -4.39 -20.36
C GLY A 483 24.57 -3.98 -19.07
N THR A 484 24.48 -2.67 -18.84
CA THR A 484 23.86 -2.08 -17.64
C THR A 484 22.34 -2.15 -17.69
N ASN A 485 21.72 -2.89 -16.80
CA ASN A 485 20.25 -2.99 -16.70
C ASN A 485 19.68 -1.82 -15.90
N VAL A 486 19.70 -0.63 -16.49
CA VAL A 486 19.24 0.60 -15.87
C VAL A 486 18.69 1.55 -16.91
N THR A 487 17.70 2.37 -16.52
CA THR A 487 17.26 3.52 -17.31
C THR A 487 18.20 4.69 -17.03
N MET A 488 18.81 5.26 -18.06
CA MET A 488 19.74 6.38 -17.94
C MET A 488 19.06 7.68 -18.36
N GLY A 489 18.82 8.58 -17.40
CA GLY A 489 18.27 9.91 -17.65
C GLY A 489 19.39 10.99 -17.77
N ILE A 490 19.32 11.84 -18.79
CA ILE A 490 20.27 12.93 -19.04
C ILE A 490 19.52 14.25 -19.02
N ILE A 491 19.95 15.19 -18.16
CA ILE A 491 19.25 16.49 -17.97
C ILE A 491 20.24 17.66 -17.85
N SER A 492 19.74 18.88 -17.97
CA SER A 492 20.40 20.13 -17.54
C SER A 492 21.85 20.30 -18.01
N GLY A 493 22.14 20.01 -19.28
CA GLY A 493 23.49 20.14 -19.84
C GLY A 493 24.39 18.93 -19.65
N ALA A 494 23.87 17.82 -19.08
CA ALA A 494 24.60 16.56 -19.06
C ALA A 494 24.71 15.98 -20.47
N GLN A 495 25.81 15.27 -20.74
CA GLN A 495 26.09 14.69 -22.04
C GLN A 495 26.52 13.24 -21.89
N MET A 496 26.03 12.38 -22.80
CA MET A 496 26.52 11.02 -23.02
C MET A 496 26.90 10.84 -24.48
N SER A 497 28.02 10.17 -24.75
CA SER A 497 28.47 9.89 -26.13
C SER A 497 28.75 8.39 -26.32
N GLY A 498 28.47 7.89 -27.53
CA GLY A 498 28.72 6.48 -27.90
C GLY A 498 27.90 5.47 -27.12
N THR A 499 26.73 5.85 -26.60
CA THR A 499 25.86 4.92 -25.85
C THR A 499 25.27 3.86 -26.77
N ILE A 500 25.36 2.59 -26.36
CA ILE A 500 24.71 1.45 -27.04
C ILE A 500 23.50 1.01 -26.23
N ILE A 501 22.31 1.04 -26.84
CA ILE A 501 21.05 0.70 -26.18
C ILE A 501 20.49 -0.57 -26.80
N ASN A 502 20.69 -1.69 -26.12
CA ASN A 502 20.18 -2.99 -26.53
C ASN A 502 18.77 -3.25 -25.99
N SER A 503 18.16 -4.35 -26.42
CA SER A 503 16.85 -4.77 -25.91
C SER A 503 16.80 -4.81 -24.37
N GLY A 504 15.82 -4.13 -23.77
CA GLY A 504 15.68 -3.95 -22.33
C GLY A 504 16.49 -2.80 -21.75
N GLY A 505 17.32 -2.09 -22.53
CA GLY A 505 17.96 -0.84 -22.14
C GLY A 505 17.08 0.35 -22.50
N GLU A 506 17.19 1.42 -21.69
CA GLU A 506 16.45 2.65 -21.87
C GLU A 506 17.33 3.87 -21.59
N GLN A 507 17.22 4.89 -22.45
CA GLN A 507 17.85 6.18 -22.26
C GLN A 507 16.82 7.30 -22.37
N LEU A 508 16.77 8.18 -21.36
CA LEU A 508 15.91 9.35 -21.31
C LEU A 508 16.71 10.62 -21.59
N ILE A 509 16.37 11.34 -22.62
CA ILE A 509 16.98 12.63 -22.94
C ILE A 509 15.99 13.72 -22.53
N LEU A 510 16.19 14.28 -21.37
CA LEU A 510 15.33 15.31 -20.82
C LEU A 510 15.83 16.72 -21.21
N ASN A 511 15.07 17.75 -20.84
CA ASN A 511 15.40 19.13 -21.18
C ASN A 511 16.85 19.52 -20.82
N GLY A 512 17.62 19.97 -21.81
CA GLY A 512 19.02 20.34 -21.69
C GLY A 512 20.02 19.17 -21.70
N GLY A 513 19.56 17.91 -21.71
CA GLY A 513 20.41 16.73 -21.89
C GLY A 513 20.83 16.55 -23.34
N THR A 514 22.01 15.96 -23.57
CA THR A 514 22.57 15.73 -24.91
C THR A 514 23.04 14.29 -25.07
N ALA A 515 22.53 13.59 -26.09
CA ALA A 515 23.02 12.28 -26.51
C ALA A 515 23.77 12.40 -27.85
N LEU A 516 25.00 11.91 -27.90
CA LEU A 516 25.86 11.96 -29.09
C LEU A 516 26.19 10.54 -29.55
N ASP A 517 26.19 10.33 -30.87
CA ASP A 517 26.66 9.08 -31.52
C ASP A 517 26.06 7.83 -30.85
N THR A 518 24.74 7.84 -30.61
CA THR A 518 24.04 6.76 -29.93
C THR A 518 23.68 5.64 -30.89
N GLU A 519 23.87 4.39 -30.46
CA GLU A 519 23.50 3.17 -31.19
C GLU A 519 22.32 2.48 -30.48
N LEU A 520 21.15 2.44 -31.13
CA LEU A 520 19.93 1.82 -30.62
C LEU A 520 19.67 0.46 -31.30
N ASN A 521 19.89 -0.64 -30.55
CA ASN A 521 19.81 -2.02 -31.05
C ASN A 521 18.66 -2.77 -30.36
N GLY A 522 17.43 -2.29 -30.54
CA GLY A 522 16.23 -2.93 -29.98
C GLY A 522 15.85 -2.47 -28.56
N GLY A 523 16.50 -1.44 -28.01
CA GLY A 523 16.10 -0.77 -26.77
C GLY A 523 15.17 0.40 -27.00
N ILE A 524 15.05 1.28 -26.01
CA ILE A 524 14.19 2.47 -26.04
C ILE A 524 15.01 3.71 -25.76
N MET A 525 14.85 4.74 -26.63
CA MET A 525 15.27 6.10 -26.33
C MET A 525 14.02 6.98 -26.20
N GLN A 526 13.88 7.65 -25.08
CA GLN A 526 12.81 8.63 -24.88
C GLN A 526 13.40 10.04 -24.87
N MET A 527 12.83 10.94 -25.63
CA MET A 527 13.31 12.31 -25.74
C MET A 527 12.18 13.29 -25.41
N SER A 528 12.43 14.16 -24.45
CA SER A 528 11.53 15.28 -24.12
C SER A 528 11.94 16.55 -24.88
N SER A 529 11.02 17.51 -25.01
CA SER A 529 11.29 18.80 -25.61
C SER A 529 12.47 19.51 -24.92
N GLY A 530 13.41 20.04 -25.74
CA GLY A 530 14.64 20.64 -25.26
C GLY A 530 15.79 19.66 -25.02
N GLY A 531 15.60 18.36 -25.20
CA GLY A 531 16.69 17.40 -25.34
C GLY A 531 17.37 17.51 -26.71
N ILE A 532 18.62 17.09 -26.79
CA ILE A 532 19.44 17.14 -28.02
C ILE A 532 19.95 15.73 -28.34
N VAL A 533 19.69 15.30 -29.56
CA VAL A 533 20.30 14.09 -30.13
C VAL A 533 21.13 14.52 -31.35
N SER A 534 22.36 14.02 -31.45
CA SER A 534 23.24 14.32 -32.58
C SER A 534 24.04 13.08 -32.96
N GLY A 535 23.91 12.66 -34.22
CA GLY A 535 24.44 11.39 -34.71
C GLY A 535 23.77 10.19 -34.03
N MET A 536 23.02 9.40 -34.77
CA MET A 536 22.34 8.24 -34.20
C MET A 536 22.23 7.11 -35.21
N THR A 537 22.44 5.88 -34.75
CA THR A 537 22.16 4.67 -35.53
C THR A 537 21.10 3.84 -34.82
N MET A 538 20.01 3.54 -35.51
CA MET A 538 18.95 2.68 -35.05
C MET A 538 18.90 1.39 -35.89
N THR A 539 19.08 0.25 -35.24
CA THR A 539 18.92 -1.07 -35.84
C THR A 539 17.83 -1.80 -35.06
N GLY A 540 16.58 -1.46 -35.36
CA GLY A 540 15.44 -1.80 -34.51
C GLY A 540 15.31 -0.86 -33.29
N GLY A 541 14.44 -1.24 -32.34
CA GLY A 541 14.13 -0.43 -31.16
C GLY A 541 13.23 0.76 -31.44
N SER A 542 12.97 1.55 -30.41
CA SER A 542 12.01 2.67 -30.47
C SER A 542 12.63 3.96 -29.93
N MET A 543 12.47 5.04 -30.67
CA MET A 543 12.64 6.40 -30.19
C MET A 543 11.23 6.97 -29.90
N VAL A 544 10.99 7.40 -28.68
CA VAL A 544 9.71 8.00 -28.25
C VAL A 544 9.93 9.49 -28.01
N LEU A 545 9.14 10.32 -28.66
CA LEU A 545 9.16 11.77 -28.52
C LEU A 545 7.90 12.18 -27.80
N GLU A 546 8.00 12.50 -26.51
CA GLU A 546 6.83 12.77 -25.67
C GLU A 546 6.89 14.19 -25.10
N ASN A 547 5.82 14.94 -25.32
CA ASN A 547 5.63 16.25 -24.69
C ASN A 547 4.15 16.62 -24.57
N ILE A 548 3.66 16.74 -23.36
CA ILE A 548 2.23 16.97 -23.00
C ILE A 548 1.65 18.26 -23.62
N ASP A 549 2.46 19.26 -23.98
CA ASP A 549 2.03 20.58 -24.44
C ASP A 549 2.39 20.85 -25.93
N GLY A 550 2.79 19.81 -26.69
CA GLY A 550 3.36 19.92 -28.03
C GLY A 550 4.81 20.42 -27.98
N GLY A 551 5.64 19.91 -28.86
CA GLY A 551 7.07 20.19 -28.81
C GLY A 551 7.74 20.21 -30.18
N SER A 552 8.96 20.77 -30.21
CA SER A 552 9.84 20.67 -31.36
C SER A 552 11.05 19.83 -30.99
N PHE A 553 11.29 18.78 -31.73
CA PHE A 553 12.39 17.85 -31.57
C PHE A 553 13.34 17.97 -32.75
N ASN A 554 14.65 17.87 -32.45
CA ASN A 554 15.67 17.97 -33.48
C ASN A 554 16.66 16.83 -33.34
N ILE A 555 16.89 16.09 -34.41
CA ILE A 555 17.99 15.13 -34.56
C ILE A 555 19.02 15.77 -35.48
N ASN A 556 20.12 16.21 -34.88
CA ASN A 556 21.20 16.87 -35.61
C ASN A 556 22.14 15.83 -36.25
N GLY A 557 22.75 16.16 -37.38
CA GLY A 557 23.62 15.25 -38.09
C GLY A 557 22.88 14.07 -38.73
N THR A 558 23.49 12.93 -38.77
CA THR A 558 22.93 11.75 -39.47
C THR A 558 22.17 10.82 -38.50
N LEU A 559 20.91 10.58 -38.81
CA LEU A 559 20.13 9.48 -38.28
C LEU A 559 20.16 8.31 -39.29
N THR A 560 20.83 7.23 -38.95
CA THR A 560 20.77 5.98 -39.73
C THR A 560 19.73 5.06 -39.09
N ALA A 561 18.56 4.88 -39.72
CA ALA A 561 17.45 4.14 -39.11
C ALA A 561 16.99 2.97 -40.00
N ASN A 562 17.12 1.74 -39.47
CA ASN A 562 16.73 0.49 -40.14
C ASN A 562 15.76 -0.32 -39.28
N ASN A 563 14.55 -0.55 -39.79
CA ASN A 563 13.48 -1.32 -39.12
C ASN A 563 13.22 -0.87 -37.68
N ALA A 564 13.34 0.43 -37.43
CA ALA A 564 13.17 1.07 -36.13
C ALA A 564 11.78 1.70 -36.03
N VAL A 565 11.41 2.17 -34.86
CA VAL A 565 10.18 2.93 -34.60
C VAL A 565 10.55 4.33 -34.09
N ILE A 566 9.93 5.34 -34.65
CA ILE A 566 9.93 6.71 -34.14
C ILE A 566 8.50 7.02 -33.77
N ASP A 567 8.21 7.04 -32.49
CA ASP A 567 6.89 7.26 -31.93
C ASP A 567 6.77 8.68 -31.40
N MET A 568 5.87 9.46 -32.00
CA MET A 568 5.58 10.84 -31.65
C MET A 568 4.25 10.97 -30.90
N THR A 569 3.59 9.84 -30.59
CA THR A 569 2.26 9.86 -29.98
C THR A 569 2.32 10.12 -28.49
N ASP A 570 1.45 10.98 -28.00
CA ASP A 570 1.32 11.24 -26.57
C ASP A 570 0.62 10.08 -25.82
N SER A 571 1.16 9.71 -24.67
CA SER A 571 0.57 8.69 -23.80
C SER A 571 -0.64 9.19 -23.01
N SER A 572 -0.87 10.51 -22.95
CA SER A 572 -1.96 11.13 -22.18
C SER A 572 -2.59 12.30 -22.91
N VAL A 573 -3.90 12.48 -22.70
CA VAL A 573 -4.65 13.66 -23.12
C VAL A 573 -4.08 14.90 -22.43
N THR A 574 -3.85 15.95 -23.16
CA THR A 574 -3.31 17.24 -22.69
C THR A 574 -4.04 17.80 -21.46
N ARG A 575 -3.35 18.66 -20.69
CA ARG A 575 -3.92 19.41 -19.54
C ARG A 575 -5.21 20.17 -19.81
N ALA A 576 -5.52 20.48 -21.07
CA ALA A 576 -6.71 21.24 -21.48
C ALA A 576 -7.75 20.38 -22.21
N GLY A 577 -7.54 19.09 -22.41
CA GLY A 577 -8.41 18.22 -23.23
C GLY A 577 -8.34 18.54 -24.73
N THR A 578 -7.33 19.31 -25.16
CA THR A 578 -7.06 19.62 -26.57
C THR A 578 -5.80 18.88 -26.99
N PRO A 579 -5.79 18.11 -28.09
CA PRO A 579 -4.58 17.44 -28.58
C PRO A 579 -3.45 18.45 -28.81
N ALA A 580 -2.23 18.11 -28.39
CA ALA A 580 -1.02 18.82 -28.80
C ALA A 580 -0.39 18.02 -29.94
N TYR A 581 0.36 18.69 -30.80
CA TYR A 581 1.02 18.05 -31.93
C TYR A 581 2.49 18.45 -31.96
N GLU A 582 3.33 17.46 -32.20
CA GLU A 582 4.77 17.58 -32.20
C GLU A 582 5.32 17.89 -33.60
N SER A 583 6.52 18.45 -33.63
CA SER A 583 7.31 18.58 -34.83
C SER A 583 8.69 17.97 -34.66
N LEU A 584 9.06 17.03 -35.53
CA LEU A 584 10.37 16.43 -35.59
C LEU A 584 11.13 16.95 -36.80
N THR A 585 12.32 17.48 -36.59
CA THR A 585 13.26 17.84 -37.69
C THR A 585 14.45 16.88 -37.65
N ILE A 586 14.69 16.19 -38.75
CA ILE A 586 15.85 15.33 -38.99
C ILE A 586 16.77 16.00 -40.00
N ASP A 587 18.01 16.29 -39.66
CA ASP A 587 18.97 16.89 -40.55
C ASP A 587 19.29 15.97 -41.76
N THR A 588 19.71 14.73 -41.46
CA THR A 588 19.96 13.71 -42.51
C THR A 588 19.38 12.37 -42.11
N LEU A 589 18.50 11.79 -42.93
CA LEU A 589 17.96 10.45 -42.73
C LEU A 589 18.57 9.46 -43.71
N SER A 590 19.13 8.35 -43.23
CA SER A 590 19.57 7.23 -44.02
C SER A 590 18.95 5.89 -43.52
N GLY A 591 18.98 4.85 -44.37
CA GLY A 591 18.41 3.55 -44.06
C GLY A 591 17.00 3.35 -44.60
N SER A 592 16.27 2.34 -44.12
CA SER A 592 14.96 1.94 -44.62
C SER A 592 14.17 1.11 -43.58
N GLY A 593 12.86 1.00 -43.79
CA GLY A 593 11.99 0.17 -42.93
C GLY A 593 11.57 0.82 -41.62
N THR A 594 11.95 2.06 -41.32
CA THR A 594 11.56 2.77 -40.11
C THR A 594 10.07 3.12 -40.15
N THR A 595 9.38 2.91 -39.04
CA THR A 595 7.98 3.27 -38.87
C THR A 595 7.89 4.56 -38.04
N PHE A 596 7.22 5.58 -38.58
CA PHE A 596 6.82 6.80 -37.85
C PHE A 596 5.40 6.62 -37.37
N ILE A 597 5.15 6.79 -36.07
CA ILE A 597 3.81 6.76 -35.47
C ILE A 597 3.44 8.20 -35.12
N LEU A 598 2.34 8.71 -35.68
CA LEU A 598 1.97 10.12 -35.64
C LEU A 598 0.56 10.29 -35.07
N ASP A 599 0.38 11.23 -34.16
CA ASP A 599 -0.94 11.72 -33.74
C ASP A 599 -1.58 12.57 -34.83
N THR A 600 -2.87 12.33 -35.11
CA THR A 600 -3.60 13.08 -36.15
C THR A 600 -5.07 13.24 -35.77
N ASP A 601 -5.63 14.41 -35.97
CA ASP A 601 -7.07 14.68 -35.92
C ASP A 601 -7.59 15.05 -37.32
N LEU A 602 -8.29 14.09 -37.95
CA LEU A 602 -8.89 14.30 -39.29
C LEU A 602 -10.25 15.02 -39.24
N ALA A 603 -10.87 15.15 -38.06
CA ALA A 603 -12.18 15.84 -37.92
C ALA A 603 -12.05 17.35 -37.74
N GLY A 604 -10.86 17.81 -37.36
CA GLY A 604 -10.55 19.21 -37.15
C GLY A 604 -9.87 19.88 -38.36
N GLU A 605 -9.50 21.14 -38.23
CA GLU A 605 -8.68 21.81 -39.22
C GLU A 605 -7.25 21.31 -39.18
N ALA A 606 -6.99 20.24 -39.91
CA ALA A 606 -5.66 19.84 -40.35
C ALA A 606 -4.55 19.82 -39.28
N ASN A 607 -4.80 19.25 -38.13
CA ASN A 607 -3.82 19.11 -37.06
C ASN A 607 -3.21 17.68 -37.04
N SER A 608 -1.90 17.64 -37.07
CA SER A 608 -1.14 16.37 -36.94
C SER A 608 0.28 16.64 -36.50
N ASP A 609 0.92 15.67 -35.98
CA ASP A 609 2.38 15.63 -35.88
C ASP A 609 3.00 15.83 -37.25
N LYS A 610 4.20 16.41 -37.27
CA LYS A 610 4.90 16.74 -38.51
C LYS A 610 6.35 16.32 -38.46
N VAL A 611 6.80 15.66 -39.51
CA VAL A 611 8.22 15.29 -39.69
C VAL A 611 8.80 16.10 -40.84
N THR A 612 9.93 16.75 -40.63
CA THR A 612 10.70 17.45 -41.65
C THR A 612 12.08 16.82 -41.79
N ILE A 613 12.41 16.37 -43.00
CA ILE A 613 13.69 15.74 -43.32
C ILE A 613 14.42 16.62 -44.31
N THR A 614 15.57 17.17 -43.93
CA THR A 614 16.31 18.13 -44.75
C THR A 614 17.11 17.43 -45.85
N HIS A 615 17.81 16.34 -45.50
CA HIS A 615 18.59 15.54 -46.43
C HIS A 615 18.24 14.04 -46.23
N ALA A 616 18.30 13.25 -47.28
CA ALA A 616 18.14 11.80 -47.12
C ALA A 616 18.89 11.02 -48.20
N ASP A 617 19.16 9.73 -47.89
CA ASP A 617 19.47 8.72 -48.90
C ASP A 617 18.15 8.10 -49.43
N VAL A 618 18.23 7.29 -50.46
CA VAL A 618 17.03 6.56 -50.98
C VAL A 618 16.57 5.54 -49.96
N GLY A 619 15.32 5.61 -49.56
CA GLY A 619 14.73 4.71 -48.56
C GLY A 619 13.22 4.59 -48.65
N THR A 620 12.68 3.49 -48.11
CA THR A 620 11.24 3.33 -47.92
C THR A 620 10.94 3.20 -46.43
N HIS A 621 10.03 4.03 -45.92
CA HIS A 621 9.63 4.06 -44.52
C HIS A 621 8.10 3.91 -44.42
N TYR A 622 7.63 3.60 -43.23
CA TYR A 622 6.21 3.38 -42.94
C TYR A 622 5.66 4.49 -42.04
N VAL A 623 4.36 4.74 -42.15
CA VAL A 623 3.64 5.66 -41.29
C VAL A 623 2.43 4.95 -40.71
N GLN A 624 2.32 4.99 -39.41
CA GLN A 624 1.16 4.58 -38.63
C GLN A 624 0.47 5.82 -38.05
N ILE A 625 -0.83 5.81 -37.94
CA ILE A 625 -1.63 6.95 -37.47
C ILE A 625 -2.37 6.55 -36.22
N LYS A 626 -2.15 7.27 -35.13
CA LYS A 626 -3.03 7.31 -33.97
C LYS A 626 -4.07 8.39 -34.23
N ASP A 627 -5.31 7.98 -34.43
CA ASP A 627 -6.39 8.91 -34.73
C ASP A 627 -6.95 9.50 -33.43
N LEU A 628 -6.81 10.81 -33.25
CA LEU A 628 -7.37 11.58 -32.15
C LEU A 628 -8.76 12.18 -32.47
N SER A 629 -9.26 11.99 -33.69
CA SER A 629 -10.60 12.44 -34.08
C SER A 629 -11.65 11.54 -33.38
N LYS A 630 -12.58 12.13 -32.65
CA LYS A 630 -13.72 11.42 -32.03
C LYS A 630 -14.77 10.97 -33.05
N LEU A 631 -14.33 10.43 -34.21
CA LEU A 631 -15.22 10.01 -35.28
C LEU A 631 -15.68 8.57 -35.04
N ASN A 632 -17.00 8.40 -34.98
CA ASN A 632 -17.66 7.10 -34.85
C ASN A 632 -17.83 6.41 -36.22
N ASN A 633 -16.99 6.73 -37.19
CA ASN A 633 -17.10 6.22 -38.55
C ASN A 633 -16.04 5.16 -38.84
N ILE A 634 -16.48 4.06 -39.40
CA ILE A 634 -15.64 2.93 -39.82
C ILE A 634 -14.68 3.31 -40.95
N GLU A 635 -15.04 4.31 -41.73
CA GLU A 635 -14.25 4.79 -42.87
C GLU A 635 -14.30 6.33 -42.97
N VAL A 636 -13.14 6.96 -42.87
CA VAL A 636 -12.98 8.38 -43.14
C VAL A 636 -12.59 8.51 -44.61
N THR A 637 -13.58 8.42 -45.47
CA THR A 637 -13.38 8.62 -46.89
C THR A 637 -13.64 10.08 -47.25
N GLY A 638 -12.67 10.70 -47.80
CA GLY A 638 -12.75 12.04 -48.35
C GLY A 638 -11.41 12.43 -48.93
N GLU A 639 -11.40 13.50 -49.72
CA GLU A 639 -10.15 14.09 -50.20
C GLU A 639 -9.45 14.82 -49.04
N HIS A 640 -9.05 14.06 -48.02
CA HIS A 640 -8.19 14.57 -46.98
C HIS A 640 -6.81 14.86 -47.53
N LYS A 641 -6.25 15.99 -47.19
CA LYS A 641 -4.89 16.41 -47.60
C LYS A 641 -4.14 16.90 -46.37
N GLN A 642 -4.02 15.98 -45.38
CA GLN A 642 -3.29 16.30 -44.13
C GLN A 642 -1.80 16.10 -44.40
N LEU A 643 -1.03 17.18 -44.32
CA LEU A 643 0.43 17.14 -44.42
C LEU A 643 0.99 16.45 -43.18
N LEU A 644 1.77 15.37 -43.37
CA LEU A 644 2.46 14.62 -42.32
C LEU A 644 3.98 14.79 -42.41
N ILE A 645 4.54 14.63 -43.63
CA ILE A 645 5.98 14.61 -43.80
C ILE A 645 6.41 15.52 -44.95
N THR A 646 7.45 16.31 -44.71
CA THR A 646 8.18 17.06 -45.75
C THR A 646 9.57 16.44 -45.93
N ASP A 647 9.82 15.82 -47.05
CA ASP A 647 11.13 15.32 -47.51
C ASP A 647 11.77 16.29 -48.49
N ALA A 648 12.58 17.22 -48.00
CA ALA A 648 13.25 18.18 -48.85
C ALA A 648 14.23 17.54 -49.85
N SER A 649 14.71 16.32 -49.59
CA SER A 649 15.55 15.60 -50.53
C SER A 649 14.83 15.01 -51.72
N GLY A 650 13.52 14.74 -51.58
CA GLY A 650 12.67 14.07 -52.57
C GLY A 650 13.00 12.59 -52.82
N LYS A 651 13.87 11.99 -52.05
CA LYS A 651 14.39 10.63 -52.29
C LYS A 651 13.66 9.53 -51.50
N LEU A 652 12.82 9.88 -50.56
CA LEU A 652 12.14 8.93 -49.70
C LEU A 652 10.78 8.50 -50.23
N THR A 653 10.36 7.31 -49.88
CA THR A 653 9.01 6.80 -50.10
C THR A 653 8.37 6.45 -48.73
N PHE A 654 7.15 6.93 -48.51
CA PHE A 654 6.38 6.62 -47.30
C PHE A 654 5.14 5.81 -47.67
N VAL A 655 4.88 4.76 -46.88
CA VAL A 655 3.75 3.84 -47.08
C VAL A 655 2.97 3.75 -45.77
N GLY A 656 1.64 3.83 -45.85
CA GLY A 656 0.75 3.62 -44.71
C GLY A 656 0.88 2.20 -44.17
N LYS A 657 0.75 2.03 -42.88
CA LYS A 657 0.78 0.76 -42.21
C LYS A 657 -0.29 0.76 -41.10
N GLU A 658 -1.05 -0.31 -41.01
CA GLU A 658 -2.06 -0.51 -39.96
C GLU A 658 -1.48 -0.30 -38.56
N PHE A 659 -2.26 0.32 -37.71
CA PHE A 659 -1.89 0.61 -36.32
C PHE A 659 -3.07 0.49 -35.37
N ASN A 660 -2.79 -0.09 -34.18
CA ASN A 660 -3.68 -0.15 -33.04
C ASN A 660 -2.97 0.49 -31.84
N ALA A 661 -3.49 1.58 -31.33
CA ALA A 661 -2.95 2.27 -30.17
C ALA A 661 -3.44 1.68 -28.83
N GLY A 662 -4.13 0.54 -28.85
CA GLY A 662 -4.77 -0.05 -27.67
C GLY A 662 -6.18 0.50 -27.39
N GLY A 663 -6.74 1.29 -28.32
CA GLY A 663 -8.12 1.74 -28.31
C GLY A 663 -9.10 0.71 -28.89
N LEU A 664 -10.22 1.17 -29.44
CA LEU A 664 -11.28 0.30 -30.00
C LEU A 664 -11.07 -0.12 -31.45
N TRP A 665 -10.14 0.53 -32.16
CA TRP A 665 -10.01 0.45 -33.59
C TRP A 665 -8.61 0.06 -34.04
N ASP A 666 -8.53 -0.69 -35.14
CA ASP A 666 -7.35 -0.77 -35.99
C ASP A 666 -7.48 0.30 -37.08
N VAL A 667 -6.40 1.04 -37.31
CA VAL A 667 -6.38 2.20 -38.21
C VAL A 667 -5.43 1.93 -39.36
N ASP A 668 -5.93 1.94 -40.62
CA ASP A 668 -5.15 1.74 -41.84
C ASP A 668 -5.08 3.03 -42.67
N PRO A 669 -3.94 3.76 -42.66
CA PRO A 669 -3.77 5.02 -43.36
C PRO A 669 -3.32 4.83 -44.83
N THR A 670 -3.81 5.70 -45.71
CA THR A 670 -3.33 5.81 -47.09
C THR A 670 -2.58 7.10 -47.27
N LEU A 671 -1.35 7.05 -47.74
CA LEU A 671 -0.52 8.23 -48.03
C LEU A 671 -0.35 8.44 -49.51
N SER A 672 -0.27 9.71 -49.88
CA SER A 672 0.01 10.16 -51.27
C SER A 672 1.05 11.26 -51.29
N LYS A 673 1.93 11.20 -52.28
CA LYS A 673 2.93 12.26 -52.48
C LYS A 673 2.24 13.49 -53.09
N GLY A 674 2.72 14.67 -52.75
CA GLY A 674 2.05 15.94 -53.12
C GLY A 674 1.97 16.21 -54.61
N ASP A 675 2.93 15.73 -55.42
CA ASP A 675 2.87 15.84 -56.87
C ASP A 675 1.66 15.07 -57.48
N ALA A 676 1.29 13.95 -56.92
CA ALA A 676 0.08 13.20 -57.28
C ALA A 676 -1.21 13.98 -56.94
N LEU A 677 -1.13 14.94 -56.04
CA LEU A 677 -2.24 15.77 -55.57
C LEU A 677 -2.24 17.19 -56.19
N GLY A 678 -1.26 17.50 -57.06
CA GLY A 678 -1.03 18.85 -57.59
C GLY A 678 -0.43 19.81 -56.57
N LEU A 679 0.25 19.29 -55.53
CA LEU A 679 0.92 20.03 -54.46
C LEU A 679 2.45 19.85 -54.57
N SER A 680 3.19 20.27 -53.53
CA SER A 680 4.66 20.15 -53.47
C SER A 680 5.10 18.70 -53.57
N ALA A 681 6.02 18.38 -54.48
CA ALA A 681 6.58 17.03 -54.66
C ALA A 681 7.45 16.57 -53.49
N ASN A 682 7.76 17.44 -52.54
CA ASN A 682 8.54 17.14 -51.37
C ASN A 682 7.67 16.71 -50.18
N ASP A 683 6.35 16.82 -50.31
CA ASP A 683 5.43 16.63 -49.21
C ASP A 683 4.65 15.35 -49.34
N TRP A 684 4.38 14.69 -48.20
CA TRP A 684 3.57 13.47 -48.10
C TRP A 684 2.33 13.77 -47.27
N TYR A 685 1.19 13.41 -47.80
CA TYR A 685 -0.12 13.68 -47.24
C TYR A 685 -0.87 12.40 -46.88
N LEU A 686 -1.54 12.42 -45.73
CA LEU A 686 -2.59 11.45 -45.46
C LEU A 686 -3.82 11.80 -46.32
N THR A 687 -4.25 10.86 -47.15
CA THR A 687 -5.35 11.06 -48.10
C THR A 687 -6.57 10.23 -47.80
N ASN A 688 -6.41 9.11 -47.10
CA ASN A 688 -7.51 8.29 -46.66
C ASN A 688 -7.11 7.54 -45.38
N MET A 689 -8.10 7.12 -44.58
CA MET A 689 -7.94 6.32 -43.37
C MET A 689 -9.15 5.41 -43.22
N VAL A 690 -8.91 4.11 -43.03
CA VAL A 690 -9.96 3.12 -42.73
C VAL A 690 -9.80 2.68 -41.30
N LYS A 691 -10.92 2.69 -40.56
CA LYS A 691 -10.98 2.16 -39.21
C LYS A 691 -11.75 0.85 -39.17
N THR A 692 -11.20 -0.20 -38.65
CA THR A 692 -11.87 -1.47 -38.40
C THR A 692 -11.88 -1.78 -36.90
N VAL A 693 -12.95 -2.43 -36.43
CA VAL A 693 -13.05 -2.85 -35.04
C VAL A 693 -11.95 -3.87 -34.75
N ASN A 694 -11.10 -3.61 -33.77
CA ASN A 694 -10.03 -4.52 -33.43
C ASN A 694 -10.55 -5.81 -32.78
N ASN A 695 -9.68 -6.82 -32.73
CA ASN A 695 -10.03 -8.14 -32.23
C ASN A 695 -10.49 -8.15 -30.77
N ASP A 696 -9.83 -7.40 -29.89
CA ASP A 696 -10.20 -7.32 -28.46
C ASP A 696 -11.56 -6.65 -28.27
N THR A 697 -11.84 -5.60 -29.02
CA THR A 697 -13.13 -4.90 -29.05
C THR A 697 -14.25 -5.79 -29.57
N SER A 698 -14.00 -6.60 -30.59
CA SER A 698 -15.01 -7.52 -31.14
C SER A 698 -15.52 -8.51 -30.10
N VAL A 699 -14.65 -8.98 -29.19
CA VAL A 699 -15.04 -9.85 -28.06
C VAL A 699 -16.06 -9.17 -27.13
N LEU A 700 -15.89 -7.88 -26.87
CA LEU A 700 -16.82 -7.11 -26.02
C LEU A 700 -18.20 -6.99 -26.69
N LEU A 701 -18.24 -6.84 -28.01
CA LEU A 701 -19.47 -6.78 -28.80
C LEU A 701 -20.17 -8.15 -28.86
N ASP A 702 -19.44 -9.20 -29.14
CA ASP A 702 -19.95 -10.54 -29.33
C ASP A 702 -20.39 -11.19 -27.99
N ALA A 703 -19.76 -10.83 -26.87
CA ALA A 703 -20.16 -11.29 -25.55
C ALA A 703 -21.57 -10.79 -25.16
N ALA A 704 -21.95 -9.60 -25.58
CA ALA A 704 -23.31 -9.11 -25.41
C ALA A 704 -24.32 -9.95 -26.19
N ASP A 705 -23.99 -10.34 -27.43
CA ASP A 705 -24.84 -11.19 -28.28
C ASP A 705 -24.96 -12.60 -27.71
N ASN A 706 -23.87 -13.19 -27.23
CA ASN A 706 -23.86 -14.47 -26.53
C ASN A 706 -24.79 -14.49 -25.31
N SER A 707 -24.76 -13.43 -24.51
CA SER A 707 -25.62 -13.30 -23.33
C SER A 707 -27.11 -13.27 -23.70
N TYR A 708 -27.48 -12.57 -24.77
CA TYR A 708 -28.85 -12.60 -25.29
C TYR A 708 -29.23 -13.98 -25.79
N ALA A 709 -28.38 -14.63 -26.58
CA ALA A 709 -28.64 -15.96 -27.10
C ALA A 709 -28.84 -16.99 -25.99
N MET A 710 -28.06 -16.93 -24.93
CA MET A 710 -28.21 -17.77 -23.73
C MET A 710 -29.58 -17.52 -23.05
N TRP A 711 -29.96 -16.24 -22.88
CA TRP A 711 -31.27 -15.88 -22.33
C TRP A 711 -32.40 -16.45 -23.19
N ARG A 712 -32.39 -16.23 -24.49
CA ARG A 712 -33.39 -16.74 -25.44
C ARG A 712 -33.52 -18.26 -25.34
N ASN A 713 -32.42 -19.00 -25.36
CA ASN A 713 -32.43 -20.46 -25.28
C ASN A 713 -32.88 -21.04 -23.94
N THR A 714 -32.71 -20.28 -22.84
CA THR A 714 -33.09 -20.74 -21.50
C THR A 714 -34.44 -20.22 -21.02
N ASN A 715 -35.00 -19.18 -21.67
CA ASN A 715 -36.21 -18.50 -21.22
C ASN A 715 -37.45 -19.43 -21.22
N ASP A 716 -37.56 -20.32 -22.22
CA ASP A 716 -38.67 -21.28 -22.35
C ASP A 716 -38.36 -22.68 -21.78
N SER A 717 -37.40 -22.76 -20.85
CA SER A 717 -36.88 -24.02 -20.30
C SER A 717 -37.92 -24.87 -19.55
N LEU A 718 -39.00 -24.26 -19.01
CA LEU A 718 -40.08 -24.96 -18.32
C LEU A 718 -41.11 -25.62 -19.25
N ARG A 719 -41.09 -25.31 -20.55
CA ARG A 719 -42.10 -25.72 -21.52
C ARG A 719 -42.37 -27.22 -21.53
N SER A 720 -41.34 -28.06 -21.61
CA SER A 720 -41.53 -29.49 -21.61
C SER A 720 -42.16 -30.03 -20.31
N ARG A 721 -41.83 -29.42 -19.18
CA ARG A 721 -42.49 -29.75 -17.90
C ARG A 721 -43.95 -29.36 -17.93
N LEU A 722 -44.26 -28.12 -18.33
CA LEU A 722 -45.64 -27.61 -18.40
C LEU A 722 -46.48 -28.40 -19.38
N GLY A 723 -45.93 -28.81 -20.53
CA GLY A 723 -46.62 -29.67 -21.49
C GLY A 723 -46.92 -31.06 -20.95
N ALA A 724 -45.99 -31.68 -20.25
CA ALA A 724 -46.20 -32.99 -19.63
C ALA A 724 -47.28 -32.93 -18.54
N LEU A 725 -47.34 -31.84 -17.77
CA LEU A 725 -48.41 -31.60 -16.78
C LEU A 725 -49.78 -31.35 -17.43
N ALA A 726 -49.81 -30.49 -18.45
CA ALA A 726 -51.05 -30.18 -19.18
C ALA A 726 -51.67 -31.40 -19.86
N SER A 727 -50.86 -32.30 -20.36
CA SER A 727 -51.28 -33.57 -20.99
C SER A 727 -51.75 -34.62 -19.98
N GLY A 728 -51.57 -34.37 -18.69
CA GLY A 728 -51.86 -35.34 -17.63
C GLY A 728 -50.96 -36.56 -17.62
N SER A 729 -49.85 -36.51 -18.33
CA SER A 729 -48.83 -37.57 -18.38
C SER A 729 -48.07 -37.67 -17.04
N GLU A 730 -48.10 -36.64 -16.25
CA GLU A 730 -47.45 -36.55 -14.93
C GLU A 730 -48.41 -36.14 -13.80
N GLN A 731 -48.04 -36.51 -12.57
CA GLN A 731 -48.75 -36.05 -11.36
C GLN A 731 -48.19 -34.69 -10.92
N ALA A 732 -49.09 -33.75 -10.65
CA ALA A 732 -48.77 -32.38 -10.24
C ALA A 732 -48.83 -32.20 -8.73
N ASP A 733 -48.20 -33.06 -7.96
CA ASP A 733 -48.08 -32.92 -6.51
C ASP A 733 -46.69 -33.33 -6.03
N GLY A 734 -45.77 -32.41 -5.92
CA GLY A 734 -44.44 -32.73 -5.39
C GLY A 734 -43.31 -31.88 -5.91
N VAL A 735 -42.09 -32.38 -5.60
CA VAL A 735 -40.84 -31.79 -6.02
C VAL A 735 -40.35 -32.47 -7.32
N TRP A 736 -39.86 -31.69 -8.25
CA TRP A 736 -39.23 -32.19 -9.45
C TRP A 736 -37.86 -31.56 -9.68
N ALA A 737 -36.99 -32.24 -10.40
CA ALA A 737 -35.69 -31.75 -10.83
C ALA A 737 -35.47 -32.02 -12.32
N ARG A 738 -34.79 -31.11 -13.00
CA ARG A 738 -34.49 -31.24 -14.42
C ARG A 738 -33.10 -30.70 -14.72
N THR A 739 -32.47 -31.29 -15.71
CA THR A 739 -31.25 -30.73 -16.33
C THR A 739 -31.48 -30.56 -17.82
N GLN A 740 -30.94 -29.47 -18.37
CA GLN A 740 -30.94 -29.16 -19.79
C GLN A 740 -29.56 -28.71 -20.20
N ALA A 741 -29.05 -29.16 -21.32
CA ALA A 741 -27.79 -28.68 -21.91
C ALA A 741 -28.04 -28.24 -23.35
N GLY A 742 -27.34 -27.22 -23.78
CA GLY A 742 -27.48 -26.71 -25.14
C GLY A 742 -26.20 -26.09 -25.68
N ARG A 743 -26.15 -25.99 -27.01
CA ARG A 743 -25.15 -25.21 -27.74
C ARG A 743 -25.87 -24.26 -28.70
N PHE A 744 -25.28 -23.13 -28.93
CA PHE A 744 -25.75 -22.13 -29.88
C PHE A 744 -24.57 -21.42 -30.51
N SER A 745 -24.77 -20.79 -31.64
CA SER A 745 -23.74 -20.00 -32.30
C SER A 745 -24.37 -18.79 -32.99
N GLY A 746 -23.58 -17.76 -33.17
CA GLY A 746 -23.94 -16.57 -33.93
C GLY A 746 -22.72 -16.06 -34.71
N SER A 747 -22.82 -14.85 -35.23
CA SER A 747 -21.69 -14.21 -35.88
C SER A 747 -20.65 -13.83 -34.81
N GLY A 748 -19.44 -14.38 -34.91
CA GLY A 748 -18.33 -14.09 -34.02
C GLY A 748 -18.31 -14.86 -32.68
N TYR A 749 -19.33 -15.70 -32.39
CA TYR A 749 -19.35 -16.44 -31.12
C TYR A 749 -19.95 -17.86 -31.22
N GLU A 750 -19.47 -18.72 -30.32
CA GLU A 750 -20.07 -20.01 -30.02
C GLU A 750 -20.36 -20.11 -28.54
N GLY A 751 -21.58 -20.49 -28.17
CA GLY A 751 -22.01 -20.61 -26.79
C GLY A 751 -22.48 -22.00 -26.41
N ARG A 752 -22.35 -22.35 -25.15
CA ARG A 752 -22.91 -23.55 -24.54
C ARG A 752 -23.43 -23.25 -23.15
N TYR A 753 -24.41 -24.06 -22.72
CA TYR A 753 -24.93 -23.95 -21.35
C TYR A 753 -25.35 -25.31 -20.80
N ASN A 754 -25.33 -25.43 -19.48
CA ASN A 754 -26.01 -26.41 -18.68
C ASN A 754 -26.96 -25.69 -17.74
N LEU A 755 -28.23 -26.10 -17.71
CA LEU A 755 -29.27 -25.53 -16.87
C LEU A 755 -29.78 -26.60 -15.92
N TYR A 756 -29.75 -26.31 -14.65
CA TYR A 756 -30.25 -27.15 -13.55
C TYR A 756 -31.47 -26.48 -12.95
N GLN A 757 -32.60 -27.22 -12.91
CA GLN A 757 -33.86 -26.71 -12.44
C GLN A 757 -34.35 -27.57 -11.29
N LEU A 758 -34.86 -26.93 -10.26
CA LEU A 758 -35.53 -27.56 -9.13
C LEU A 758 -36.86 -26.83 -8.88
N GLY A 759 -37.98 -27.57 -8.87
CA GLY A 759 -39.29 -26.97 -8.68
C GLY A 759 -40.20 -27.77 -7.74
N PHE A 760 -41.26 -27.11 -7.37
CA PHE A 760 -42.39 -27.69 -6.63
C PHE A 760 -43.66 -27.22 -7.24
N GLU A 761 -44.65 -28.11 -7.33
CA GLU A 761 -45.98 -27.80 -7.85
C GLU A 761 -47.05 -28.53 -7.09
N LYS A 762 -48.27 -28.00 -7.16
CA LYS A 762 -49.46 -28.56 -6.52
C LYS A 762 -50.68 -28.46 -7.40
N GLN A 763 -51.42 -29.55 -7.50
CA GLN A 763 -52.74 -29.58 -8.14
C GLN A 763 -53.84 -29.18 -7.16
N PHE A 764 -54.74 -28.34 -7.61
CA PHE A 764 -55.94 -27.90 -6.84
C PHE A 764 -57.21 -28.50 -7.38
N LYS A 765 -58.26 -28.48 -6.54
CA LYS A 765 -59.57 -28.91 -6.92
C LYS A 765 -60.05 -28.13 -8.14
N GLY A 766 -60.42 -28.82 -9.24
CA GLY A 766 -60.78 -28.19 -10.51
C GLY A 766 -59.75 -28.34 -11.63
N GLY A 767 -58.61 -29.01 -11.39
CA GLY A 767 -57.62 -29.35 -12.41
C GLY A 767 -56.51 -28.30 -12.61
N SER A 768 -56.57 -27.16 -11.90
CA SER A 768 -55.52 -26.14 -11.98
C SER A 768 -54.26 -26.57 -11.22
N ILE A 769 -53.10 -26.32 -11.80
CA ILE A 769 -51.78 -26.61 -11.22
C ILE A 769 -51.06 -25.28 -11.04
N TYR A 770 -50.43 -25.07 -9.88
CA TYR A 770 -49.56 -23.94 -9.63
C TYR A 770 -48.21 -24.43 -9.10
N GLY A 771 -47.12 -23.83 -9.57
CA GLY A 771 -45.79 -24.21 -9.18
C GLY A 771 -44.80 -23.06 -9.20
N GLY A 772 -43.64 -23.34 -8.65
CA GLY A 772 -42.47 -22.47 -8.71
C GLY A 772 -41.20 -23.27 -8.95
N ALA A 773 -40.24 -22.65 -9.59
CA ALA A 773 -38.95 -23.26 -9.88
C ALA A 773 -37.82 -22.28 -9.67
N ILE A 774 -36.67 -22.81 -9.25
CA ILE A 774 -35.38 -22.13 -9.24
C ILE A 774 -34.46 -22.77 -10.27
N ASP A 775 -33.70 -21.93 -10.96
CA ASP A 775 -32.80 -22.40 -12.00
C ASP A 775 -31.37 -21.89 -11.72
N TYR A 776 -30.42 -22.74 -11.97
CA TYR A 776 -29.01 -22.41 -12.07
C TYR A 776 -28.49 -22.80 -13.44
N GLY A 777 -27.98 -21.84 -14.19
CA GLY A 777 -27.35 -22.05 -15.48
C GLY A 777 -25.86 -21.78 -15.40
N ASP A 778 -25.06 -22.68 -15.97
CA ASP A 778 -23.62 -22.58 -16.14
C ASP A 778 -23.34 -22.60 -17.66
N GLY A 779 -22.85 -21.49 -18.18
CA GLY A 779 -22.59 -21.28 -19.60
C GLY A 779 -21.19 -20.77 -19.89
N SER A 780 -20.83 -20.84 -21.16
CA SER A 780 -19.60 -20.23 -21.65
C SER A 780 -19.76 -19.80 -23.10
N GLY A 781 -19.14 -18.68 -23.45
CA GLY A 781 -18.93 -18.21 -24.79
C GLY A 781 -17.48 -18.40 -25.24
N SER A 782 -17.29 -18.65 -26.52
CA SER A 782 -15.99 -18.70 -27.20
C SER A 782 -16.02 -17.71 -28.35
N TYR A 783 -15.03 -16.86 -28.43
CA TYR A 783 -14.85 -15.79 -29.40
C TYR A 783 -13.48 -15.92 -30.05
N ALA A 784 -13.27 -15.28 -31.14
CA ALA A 784 -11.94 -15.20 -31.74
C ALA A 784 -11.42 -13.74 -31.69
N PRO A 785 -10.51 -13.37 -30.77
CA PRO A 785 -9.85 -14.17 -29.73
C PRO A 785 -10.39 -13.86 -28.32
N GLY A 786 -11.17 -14.74 -27.74
CA GLY A 786 -11.64 -14.51 -26.38
C GLY A 786 -12.56 -15.61 -25.83
N SER A 787 -12.98 -15.44 -24.59
CA SER A 787 -13.94 -16.35 -23.95
C SER A 787 -14.78 -15.63 -22.89
N SER A 788 -15.97 -16.20 -22.60
CA SER A 788 -16.77 -15.79 -21.42
C SER A 788 -17.17 -16.98 -20.58
N LYS A 789 -17.51 -16.69 -19.31
CA LYS A 789 -18.26 -17.54 -18.40
C LYS A 789 -19.55 -16.83 -18.05
N ASP A 790 -20.67 -17.53 -18.28
CA ASP A 790 -22.00 -16.97 -18.11
C ASP A 790 -22.77 -17.77 -17.07
N ASN A 791 -23.20 -17.16 -16.00
CA ASN A 791 -23.98 -17.79 -14.95
C ASN A 791 -25.38 -17.20 -14.90
N LEU A 792 -26.39 -18.05 -15.02
CA LEU A 792 -27.79 -17.66 -14.84
C LEU A 792 -28.30 -18.15 -13.48
N ARG A 793 -28.98 -17.29 -12.76
CA ARG A 793 -29.82 -17.65 -11.62
C ARG A 793 -31.18 -17.07 -11.81
N SER A 794 -32.23 -17.89 -11.81
CA SER A 794 -33.57 -17.41 -12.00
C SER A 794 -34.58 -18.09 -11.08
N PHE A 795 -35.72 -17.43 -10.92
CA PHE A 795 -36.88 -17.90 -10.22
C PHE A 795 -38.10 -17.76 -11.13
N SER A 796 -38.91 -18.81 -11.20
CA SER A 796 -40.12 -18.85 -12.01
C SER A 796 -41.36 -19.21 -11.17
N LEU A 797 -42.49 -18.57 -11.48
CA LEU A 797 -43.79 -18.96 -11.01
C LEU A 797 -44.63 -19.32 -12.23
N TYR A 798 -45.40 -20.38 -12.13
CA TYR A 798 -46.26 -20.82 -13.22
C TYR A 798 -47.61 -21.35 -12.75
N GLY A 799 -48.58 -21.26 -13.65
CA GLY A 799 -49.94 -21.84 -13.48
C GLY A 799 -50.40 -22.49 -14.75
N ILE A 800 -51.13 -23.64 -14.60
CA ILE A 800 -51.71 -24.40 -15.70
C ILE A 800 -53.19 -24.58 -15.39
N TRP A 801 -54.02 -24.28 -16.34
CA TRP A 801 -55.48 -24.50 -16.31
C TRP A 801 -55.88 -25.41 -17.44
N THR A 802 -56.42 -26.58 -17.12
CA THR A 802 -56.87 -27.59 -18.08
C THR A 802 -58.40 -27.64 -18.12
N ALA A 803 -58.92 -27.67 -19.32
CA ALA A 803 -60.39 -27.88 -19.55
C ALA A 803 -60.66 -29.35 -19.88
N GLY A 804 -61.83 -29.86 -19.55
CA GLY A 804 -62.27 -31.22 -19.87
C GLY A 804 -62.32 -31.53 -21.37
N SER A 805 -62.13 -30.53 -22.23
CA SER A 805 -62.02 -30.68 -23.71
C SER A 805 -60.62 -30.96 -24.20
N GLY A 806 -59.63 -31.17 -23.29
CA GLY A 806 -58.22 -31.32 -23.65
C GLY A 806 -57.47 -30.00 -23.96
N ALA A 807 -58.18 -28.87 -23.83
CA ALA A 807 -57.52 -27.55 -23.96
C ALA A 807 -56.88 -27.15 -22.66
N TYR A 808 -55.76 -26.42 -22.74
CA TYR A 808 -55.06 -25.88 -21.58
C TYR A 808 -54.48 -24.48 -21.83
N THR A 809 -54.25 -23.76 -20.76
CA THR A 809 -53.53 -22.49 -20.77
C THR A 809 -52.43 -22.55 -19.72
N ASN A 810 -51.22 -22.24 -20.14
CA ASN A 810 -50.05 -22.10 -19.26
C ASN A 810 -49.69 -20.63 -19.15
N VAL A 811 -49.40 -20.15 -17.93
CA VAL A 811 -48.81 -18.82 -17.71
C VAL A 811 -47.58 -19.00 -16.88
N THR A 812 -46.45 -18.39 -17.31
CA THR A 812 -45.21 -18.44 -16.60
C THR A 812 -44.63 -17.03 -16.46
N ALA A 813 -44.29 -16.65 -15.24
CA ALA A 813 -43.53 -15.43 -14.94
C ALA A 813 -42.12 -15.83 -14.42
N ARG A 814 -41.10 -15.22 -14.95
CA ARG A 814 -39.71 -15.52 -14.60
C ARG A 814 -38.92 -14.25 -14.34
N VAL A 815 -38.08 -14.27 -13.31
CA VAL A 815 -37.07 -13.25 -13.03
C VAL A 815 -35.72 -13.93 -12.93
N GLY A 816 -34.69 -13.33 -13.55
CA GLY A 816 -33.38 -13.90 -13.57
C GLY A 816 -32.26 -12.85 -13.48
N ASN A 817 -31.07 -13.32 -13.16
CA ASN A 817 -29.86 -12.54 -13.16
C ASN A 817 -28.76 -13.32 -13.90
N PHE A 818 -28.20 -12.70 -14.91
CA PHE A 818 -27.02 -13.17 -15.63
C PHE A 818 -25.79 -12.51 -15.05
N SER A 819 -24.71 -13.27 -14.83
CA SER A 819 -23.38 -12.79 -14.50
C SER A 819 -22.43 -13.30 -15.58
N THR A 820 -21.81 -12.37 -16.28
CA THR A 820 -20.84 -12.65 -17.34
C THR A 820 -19.46 -12.18 -16.91
N ASP A 821 -18.48 -13.08 -16.95
CA ASP A 821 -17.06 -12.79 -16.82
C ASP A 821 -16.44 -13.07 -18.19
N LEU A 822 -15.82 -12.07 -18.80
CA LEU A 822 -15.24 -12.16 -20.15
C LEU A 822 -13.76 -11.78 -20.16
N GLU A 823 -13.02 -12.35 -21.10
CA GLU A 823 -11.59 -12.15 -21.32
C GLU A 823 -11.26 -12.20 -22.80
N SER A 824 -10.56 -11.19 -23.31
CA SER A 824 -10.01 -11.16 -24.66
C SER A 824 -8.52 -11.57 -24.65
N TYR A 825 -7.99 -12.01 -25.79
CA TYR A 825 -6.62 -12.53 -25.96
C TYR A 825 -5.93 -11.95 -27.20
N GLY A 826 -6.36 -10.81 -27.71
CA GLY A 826 -5.75 -10.11 -28.84
C GLY A 826 -4.45 -9.39 -28.46
N ASP A 827 -4.12 -8.36 -29.21
CA ASP A 827 -2.88 -7.58 -29.03
C ASP A 827 -2.89 -6.77 -27.72
N TYR A 828 -4.08 -6.42 -27.25
CA TYR A 828 -4.31 -5.68 -26.00
C TYR A 828 -5.31 -6.42 -25.12
N PRO A 829 -4.93 -7.55 -24.51
CA PRO A 829 -5.84 -8.39 -23.72
C PRO A 829 -6.55 -7.63 -22.63
N ASP A 830 -7.86 -7.88 -22.48
CA ASP A 830 -8.70 -7.16 -21.52
C ASP A 830 -9.69 -8.10 -20.81
N LYS A 831 -10.25 -7.67 -19.68
CA LYS A 831 -11.23 -8.41 -18.90
C LYS A 831 -12.36 -7.53 -18.46
N ALA A 832 -13.56 -8.10 -18.43
CA ALA A 832 -14.72 -7.44 -17.85
C ALA A 832 -15.61 -8.42 -17.09
N SER A 833 -16.33 -7.90 -16.11
CA SER A 833 -17.36 -8.64 -15.38
C SER A 833 -18.58 -7.76 -15.18
N TYR A 834 -19.76 -8.29 -15.54
CA TYR A 834 -21.00 -7.55 -15.34
C TYR A 834 -22.17 -8.45 -14.97
N LYS A 835 -23.28 -7.84 -14.50
CA LYS A 835 -24.51 -8.52 -14.13
C LYS A 835 -25.71 -7.83 -14.76
N GLN A 836 -26.57 -8.62 -15.39
CA GLN A 836 -27.75 -8.16 -16.10
C GLN A 836 -29.01 -8.85 -15.56
N HIS A 837 -30.04 -8.09 -15.26
CA HIS A 837 -31.35 -8.62 -14.85
C HIS A 837 -32.22 -8.91 -16.07
N ALA A 838 -32.96 -10.01 -16.00
CA ALA A 838 -33.91 -10.43 -17.04
C ALA A 838 -35.25 -10.78 -16.43
N TYR A 839 -36.30 -10.43 -17.14
CA TYR A 839 -37.68 -10.67 -16.74
C TYR A 839 -38.43 -11.25 -17.94
N SER A 840 -39.38 -12.19 -17.71
CA SER A 840 -40.29 -12.62 -18.76
C SER A 840 -41.66 -13.04 -18.21
N LEU A 841 -42.66 -12.86 -19.04
CA LEU A 841 -44.03 -13.34 -18.86
C LEU A 841 -44.45 -14.06 -20.13
N SER A 842 -44.82 -15.33 -20.01
CA SER A 842 -45.23 -16.18 -21.14
C SER A 842 -46.66 -16.69 -20.91
N VAL A 843 -47.43 -16.71 -21.97
CA VAL A 843 -48.76 -17.32 -22.02
C VAL A 843 -48.80 -18.29 -23.19
N GLU A 844 -49.09 -19.55 -22.92
CA GLU A 844 -49.29 -20.60 -23.94
C GLU A 844 -50.71 -21.13 -23.87
N TYR A 845 -51.31 -21.32 -25.03
CA TYR A 845 -52.55 -22.05 -25.19
C TYR A 845 -52.33 -23.26 -26.10
N GLY A 846 -52.80 -24.43 -25.68
CA GLY A 846 -52.76 -25.64 -26.46
C GLY A 846 -54.00 -26.48 -26.29
N LYS A 847 -54.18 -27.38 -27.23
CA LYS A 847 -55.28 -28.35 -27.17
C LYS A 847 -54.81 -29.70 -27.71
N ARG A 848 -54.91 -30.72 -26.86
CA ARG A 848 -54.63 -32.09 -27.27
C ARG A 848 -55.83 -32.77 -27.87
N PHE A 849 -55.61 -33.37 -28.99
CA PHE A 849 -56.54 -34.26 -29.69
C PHE A 849 -55.96 -35.68 -29.66
N ASP A 850 -56.70 -36.59 -28.96
CA ASP A 850 -56.34 -38.00 -28.88
C ASP A 850 -57.14 -38.80 -29.94
N PHE A 851 -56.43 -39.65 -30.68
CA PHE A 851 -57.00 -40.52 -31.71
C PHE A 851 -56.91 -42.02 -31.31
N GLU A 852 -57.50 -42.85 -32.12
CA GLU A 852 -57.42 -44.29 -31.89
C GLU A 852 -55.98 -44.83 -31.91
N ALA A 853 -55.77 -45.94 -31.22
CA ALA A 853 -54.45 -46.56 -31.04
C ALA A 853 -53.42 -45.73 -30.26
N GLY A 854 -53.85 -44.67 -29.54
CA GLY A 854 -53.00 -43.85 -28.67
C GLY A 854 -52.22 -42.75 -29.41
N PHE A 855 -52.45 -42.50 -30.68
CA PHE A 855 -51.86 -41.36 -31.38
C PHE A 855 -52.48 -40.05 -30.90
N PHE A 856 -51.70 -38.98 -30.83
CA PHE A 856 -52.20 -37.66 -30.47
C PHE A 856 -51.54 -36.55 -31.27
N VAL A 857 -52.25 -35.43 -31.43
CA VAL A 857 -51.75 -34.18 -31.98
C VAL A 857 -52.19 -33.04 -31.09
N GLU A 858 -51.27 -32.16 -30.80
CA GLU A 858 -51.45 -31.03 -29.84
C GLU A 858 -50.93 -29.74 -30.48
N PRO A 859 -51.78 -29.00 -31.22
CA PRO A 859 -51.45 -27.65 -31.66
C PRO A 859 -51.29 -26.72 -30.48
N GLN A 860 -50.28 -25.81 -30.58
CA GLN A 860 -49.92 -24.86 -29.51
C GLN A 860 -49.65 -23.49 -30.11
N ALA A 861 -49.96 -22.46 -29.33
CA ALA A 861 -49.57 -21.09 -29.58
C ALA A 861 -49.13 -20.44 -28.28
N GLN A 862 -48.01 -19.70 -28.33
CA GLN A 862 -47.46 -19.04 -27.18
C GLN A 862 -47.03 -17.61 -27.53
N PHE A 863 -47.14 -16.74 -26.54
CA PHE A 863 -46.70 -15.38 -26.61
C PHE A 863 -45.90 -15.07 -25.35
N THR A 864 -44.66 -14.59 -25.55
CA THR A 864 -43.72 -14.31 -24.48
C THR A 864 -43.27 -12.85 -24.55
N LEU A 865 -43.52 -12.10 -23.47
CA LEU A 865 -42.92 -10.78 -23.26
C LEU A 865 -41.69 -10.90 -22.37
N GLY A 866 -40.56 -10.32 -22.77
CA GLY A 866 -39.32 -10.33 -22.08
C GLY A 866 -38.70 -8.95 -21.98
N ARG A 867 -37.86 -8.77 -20.99
CA ARG A 867 -37.02 -7.58 -20.85
C ARG A 867 -35.66 -7.96 -20.25
N LEU A 868 -34.62 -7.55 -20.92
CA LEU A 868 -33.25 -7.51 -20.37
C LEU A 868 -32.99 -6.06 -19.93
N ALA A 869 -32.54 -5.89 -18.69
CA ALA A 869 -32.18 -4.56 -18.18
C ALA A 869 -30.90 -4.03 -18.85
N GLY A 870 -30.79 -2.71 -18.98
CA GLY A 870 -29.55 -2.08 -19.41
C GLY A 870 -28.48 -2.18 -18.31
N ILE A 871 -27.23 -2.16 -18.71
CA ILE A 871 -26.07 -2.20 -17.82
C ILE A 871 -24.95 -1.31 -18.34
N ASP A 872 -24.17 -0.79 -17.39
CA ASP A 872 -22.89 -0.16 -17.65
C ASP A 872 -21.80 -1.01 -16.98
N TYR A 873 -20.64 -1.15 -17.62
CA TYR A 873 -19.47 -1.85 -17.08
C TYR A 873 -18.18 -1.18 -17.53
N THR A 874 -17.08 -1.48 -16.84
CA THR A 874 -15.75 -1.02 -17.22
C THR A 874 -14.81 -2.21 -17.19
N THR A 875 -13.97 -2.33 -18.20
CA THR A 875 -12.95 -3.37 -18.31
C THR A 875 -11.70 -3.01 -17.47
N ASP A 876 -10.81 -3.98 -17.28
CA ASP A 876 -9.55 -3.76 -16.57
C ASP A 876 -8.64 -2.71 -17.24
N ARG A 877 -8.74 -2.55 -18.57
CA ARG A 877 -8.02 -1.54 -19.35
C ARG A 877 -8.75 -0.19 -19.47
N GLY A 878 -9.91 -0.04 -18.83
CA GLY A 878 -10.65 1.22 -18.77
C GLY A 878 -11.64 1.42 -19.93
N VAL A 879 -11.87 0.44 -20.79
CA VAL A 879 -12.96 0.52 -21.77
C VAL A 879 -14.30 0.51 -21.03
N THR A 880 -15.10 1.55 -21.23
CA THR A 880 -16.46 1.62 -20.66
C THR A 880 -17.46 1.12 -21.67
N GLY A 881 -18.21 0.08 -21.30
CA GLY A 881 -19.28 -0.50 -22.10
C GLY A 881 -20.65 -0.17 -21.49
N ARG A 882 -21.57 0.29 -22.35
CA ARG A 882 -22.98 0.48 -22.04
C ARG A 882 -23.81 -0.41 -22.95
N ILE A 883 -24.57 -1.32 -22.38
CA ILE A 883 -25.56 -2.15 -23.09
C ILE A 883 -26.94 -1.64 -22.73
N ASP A 884 -27.68 -1.13 -23.69
CA ASP A 884 -29.02 -0.66 -23.45
C ASP A 884 -29.99 -1.79 -23.10
N GLY A 885 -31.04 -1.45 -22.38
CA GLY A 885 -32.10 -2.40 -22.02
C GLY A 885 -32.96 -2.75 -23.22
N MET A 886 -33.18 -4.05 -23.43
CA MET A 886 -33.94 -4.59 -24.55
C MET A 886 -35.29 -5.14 -24.12
N ASN A 887 -36.33 -4.87 -24.90
CA ASN A 887 -37.61 -5.57 -24.82
C ASN A 887 -37.62 -6.71 -25.87
N SER A 888 -38.12 -7.87 -25.47
CA SER A 888 -38.28 -9.03 -26.35
C SER A 888 -39.78 -9.39 -26.40
N THR A 889 -40.24 -9.73 -27.58
CA THR A 889 -41.65 -10.14 -27.82
C THR A 889 -41.64 -11.33 -28.75
N ILE A 890 -41.71 -12.54 -28.22
CA ILE A 890 -41.60 -13.78 -29.01
C ILE A 890 -43.02 -14.39 -29.16
N GLY A 891 -43.44 -14.53 -30.39
CA GLY A 891 -44.60 -15.35 -30.78
C GLY A 891 -44.15 -16.75 -31.22
N ARG A 892 -44.86 -17.78 -30.82
CA ARG A 892 -44.63 -19.16 -31.22
C ARG A 892 -45.93 -19.82 -31.60
N ILE A 893 -45.92 -20.52 -32.74
CA ILE A 893 -46.96 -21.44 -33.16
C ILE A 893 -46.33 -22.78 -33.49
N GLY A 894 -46.97 -23.88 -33.07
CA GLY A 894 -46.40 -25.20 -33.35
C GLY A 894 -47.36 -26.31 -32.97
N PHE A 895 -46.83 -27.51 -33.03
CA PHE A 895 -47.59 -28.70 -32.61
C PHE A 895 -46.66 -29.75 -32.02
N VAL A 896 -47.22 -30.56 -31.14
CA VAL A 896 -46.65 -31.81 -30.67
C VAL A 896 -47.49 -32.96 -31.22
N MET A 897 -46.84 -33.95 -31.85
CA MET A 897 -47.51 -35.19 -32.27
C MET A 897 -46.78 -36.39 -31.67
N GLY A 898 -47.53 -37.39 -31.23
CA GLY A 898 -46.91 -38.50 -30.59
C GLY A 898 -47.79 -39.69 -30.40
N GLN A 899 -47.20 -40.73 -29.80
CA GLN A 899 -47.83 -42.00 -29.52
C GLN A 899 -47.77 -42.28 -28.03
N LYS A 900 -48.94 -42.50 -27.42
CA LYS A 900 -49.01 -43.05 -26.07
C LYS A 900 -48.65 -44.51 -26.10
N ILE A 901 -47.80 -44.91 -25.16
CA ILE A 901 -47.32 -46.28 -24.98
C ILE A 901 -48.02 -46.88 -23.75
N GLU A 902 -48.14 -48.19 -23.69
CA GLU A 902 -48.66 -48.88 -22.51
C GLU A 902 -47.91 -48.42 -21.25
N ASN A 903 -48.62 -48.37 -20.09
CA ASN A 903 -48.18 -47.90 -18.81
C ASN A 903 -48.14 -46.36 -18.61
N GLY A 904 -48.67 -45.54 -19.53
CA GLY A 904 -48.74 -44.11 -19.41
C GLY A 904 -47.48 -43.39 -19.83
N SER A 905 -46.58 -44.06 -20.55
CA SER A 905 -45.43 -43.44 -21.26
C SER A 905 -45.85 -42.87 -22.62
N ASP A 906 -45.14 -41.95 -23.16
CA ASP A 906 -45.33 -41.45 -24.53
C ASP A 906 -44.01 -41.09 -25.20
N ILE A 907 -44.01 -41.04 -26.53
CA ILE A 907 -42.97 -40.52 -27.37
C ILE A 907 -43.59 -39.49 -28.30
N TYR A 908 -42.92 -38.39 -28.55
CA TYR A 908 -43.45 -37.33 -29.39
C TYR A 908 -42.40 -36.62 -30.24
N LEU A 909 -42.83 -36.04 -31.31
CA LEU A 909 -42.16 -35.06 -32.12
C LEU A 909 -42.82 -33.70 -31.89
N LYS A 910 -42.01 -32.64 -31.80
CA LYS A 910 -42.48 -31.26 -31.79
C LYS A 910 -41.93 -30.50 -32.99
N ALA A 911 -42.72 -29.56 -33.49
CA ALA A 911 -42.26 -28.63 -34.52
C ALA A 911 -42.89 -27.27 -34.25
N ASP A 912 -42.05 -26.27 -34.16
CA ASP A 912 -42.46 -24.90 -33.84
C ASP A 912 -41.89 -23.91 -34.84
N LEU A 913 -42.62 -22.85 -35.10
CA LEU A 913 -42.19 -21.64 -35.78
C LEU A 913 -42.25 -20.51 -34.77
N LEU A 914 -41.15 -19.79 -34.63
CA LEU A 914 -40.99 -18.69 -33.68
C LEU A 914 -40.59 -17.41 -34.43
N HIS A 915 -41.05 -16.28 -33.91
CA HIS A 915 -40.68 -14.96 -34.40
C HIS A 915 -40.47 -13.98 -33.24
N GLU A 916 -39.35 -13.25 -33.23
CA GLU A 916 -39.09 -12.12 -32.35
C GLU A 916 -39.61 -10.84 -33.02
N PHE A 917 -40.64 -10.21 -32.46
CA PHE A 917 -41.27 -8.98 -33.01
C PHE A 917 -40.61 -7.68 -32.51
N ALA A 918 -39.72 -7.79 -31.52
CA ALA A 918 -38.91 -6.72 -30.95
C ALA A 918 -37.47 -7.23 -30.84
N GLY A 919 -36.67 -6.68 -30.02
CA GLY A 919 -35.33 -7.22 -29.83
C GLY A 919 -34.23 -6.27 -30.29
N GLU A 920 -34.55 -5.00 -30.34
CA GLU A 920 -33.52 -3.96 -30.64
C GLU A 920 -32.82 -3.50 -29.39
N ARG A 921 -31.50 -3.29 -29.49
CA ARG A 921 -30.70 -2.61 -28.46
C ARG A 921 -29.44 -2.04 -29.02
N ASP A 922 -28.95 -0.96 -28.41
CA ASP A 922 -27.66 -0.39 -28.68
C ASP A 922 -26.61 -0.86 -27.67
N LEU A 923 -25.41 -1.03 -28.16
CA LEU A 923 -24.18 -1.23 -27.38
C LEU A 923 -23.23 -0.12 -27.73
N GLN A 924 -22.79 0.65 -26.74
CA GLN A 924 -21.80 1.70 -26.87
C GLN A 924 -20.54 1.33 -26.08
N LEU A 925 -19.40 1.41 -26.71
CA LEU A 925 -18.09 1.31 -26.10
C LEU A 925 -17.39 2.66 -26.20
N THR A 926 -16.69 3.06 -25.12
CA THR A 926 -15.82 4.23 -25.11
C THR A 926 -14.49 3.85 -24.51
N SER A 927 -13.40 4.36 -25.01
CA SER A 927 -12.05 4.11 -24.54
C SER A 927 -11.17 5.33 -24.68
N ASP A 928 -10.42 5.62 -23.59
CA ASP A 928 -9.31 6.56 -23.62
C ASP A 928 -7.95 5.84 -23.65
N ALA A 929 -7.96 4.50 -23.83
CA ALA A 929 -6.73 3.71 -23.89
C ALA A 929 -5.86 4.19 -25.05
N GLY A 930 -4.56 4.29 -24.82
CA GLY A 930 -3.63 4.88 -25.78
C GLY A 930 -3.90 6.35 -26.11
N GLY A 931 -4.78 7.05 -25.36
CA GLY A 931 -5.13 8.46 -25.59
C GLY A 931 -6.00 8.71 -26.81
N THR A 932 -6.72 7.69 -27.33
CA THR A 932 -7.48 7.79 -28.59
C THR A 932 -8.85 8.42 -28.45
N ASN A 933 -9.45 8.48 -27.26
CA ASN A 933 -10.83 8.95 -27.01
C ASN A 933 -11.87 8.25 -27.92
N ASP A 934 -11.71 6.96 -28.13
CA ASP A 934 -12.52 6.19 -29.06
C ASP A 934 -13.98 6.03 -28.61
N ILE A 935 -14.89 6.09 -29.56
CA ILE A 935 -16.31 5.79 -29.38
C ILE A 935 -16.74 4.79 -30.47
N LEU A 936 -17.43 3.73 -30.03
CA LEU A 936 -18.04 2.74 -30.94
C LEU A 936 -19.47 2.49 -30.49
N THR A 937 -20.42 2.62 -31.43
CA THR A 937 -21.83 2.24 -31.19
C THR A 937 -22.24 1.17 -32.18
N LYS A 938 -22.76 0.04 -31.67
CA LYS A 938 -23.32 -1.05 -32.46
C LYS A 938 -24.81 -1.16 -32.17
N HIS A 939 -25.62 -1.07 -33.22
CA HIS A 939 -27.04 -1.37 -33.13
C HIS A 939 -27.26 -2.86 -33.42
N ASN A 940 -27.93 -3.57 -32.53
CA ASN A 940 -28.24 -4.97 -32.65
C ASN A 940 -29.77 -5.12 -32.79
N ASP A 941 -30.22 -5.75 -33.87
CA ASP A 941 -31.60 -6.15 -34.13
C ASP A 941 -31.66 -7.69 -34.16
N TYR A 942 -32.42 -8.27 -33.25
CA TYR A 942 -32.63 -9.71 -33.12
C TYR A 942 -34.04 -10.13 -33.62
N GLY A 943 -34.71 -9.29 -34.43
CA GLY A 943 -36.05 -9.50 -35.01
C GLY A 943 -36.05 -10.60 -36.08
N ASP A 944 -35.83 -11.85 -35.68
CA ASP A 944 -35.67 -12.99 -36.53
C ASP A 944 -36.86 -13.98 -36.46
N THR A 945 -36.99 -14.79 -37.54
CA THR A 945 -37.88 -15.96 -37.58
C THR A 945 -37.04 -17.23 -37.63
N TRP A 946 -37.33 -18.18 -36.73
CA TRP A 946 -36.64 -19.47 -36.69
C TRP A 946 -37.63 -20.63 -36.45
N PHE A 947 -37.16 -21.87 -36.67
CA PHE A 947 -37.92 -23.06 -36.30
C PHE A 947 -37.15 -23.93 -35.32
N GLU A 948 -37.94 -24.59 -34.47
CA GLU A 948 -37.45 -25.61 -33.59
C GLU A 948 -38.05 -26.96 -33.95
N LEU A 949 -37.20 -27.99 -34.04
CA LEU A 949 -37.63 -29.38 -34.15
C LEU A 949 -37.09 -30.13 -32.91
N GLY A 950 -37.97 -30.95 -32.34
CA GLY A 950 -37.59 -31.71 -31.13
C GLY A 950 -38.21 -33.11 -31.14
N LEU A 951 -37.44 -34.06 -30.63
CA LEU A 951 -37.91 -35.39 -30.31
C LEU A 951 -37.90 -35.53 -28.78
N GLY A 952 -38.98 -35.96 -28.18
CA GLY A 952 -39.08 -36.14 -26.74
C GLY A 952 -39.90 -37.34 -26.34
N GLY A 953 -39.98 -37.59 -25.08
CA GLY A 953 -40.80 -38.68 -24.53
C GLY A 953 -40.91 -38.58 -23.00
N ASN A 954 -41.90 -39.25 -22.48
CA ASN A 954 -42.14 -39.42 -21.07
C ASN A 954 -42.18 -40.91 -20.73
N VAL A 955 -41.33 -41.35 -19.83
CA VAL A 955 -41.25 -42.74 -19.41
C VAL A 955 -41.65 -42.90 -17.97
N ARG A 956 -42.74 -43.55 -17.71
CA ARG A 956 -43.29 -43.80 -16.38
C ARG A 956 -42.56 -45.00 -15.74
N ILE A 957 -41.81 -44.74 -14.68
CA ILE A 957 -41.04 -45.77 -13.97
C ILE A 957 -41.80 -46.37 -12.79
N SER A 958 -42.62 -45.57 -12.14
CA SER A 958 -43.40 -45.98 -10.99
C SER A 958 -44.77 -45.23 -10.92
N ARG A 959 -45.60 -45.53 -9.92
CA ARG A 959 -46.83 -44.78 -9.67
C ARG A 959 -46.59 -43.30 -9.33
N THR A 960 -45.39 -42.97 -8.87
CA THR A 960 -45.00 -41.63 -8.35
C THR A 960 -43.73 -41.06 -8.98
N GLY A 961 -43.21 -41.70 -10.05
CA GLY A 961 -41.95 -41.24 -10.66
C GLY A 961 -41.89 -41.43 -12.16
N ASN A 962 -41.61 -40.39 -12.89
CA ASN A 962 -41.48 -40.31 -14.32
C ASN A 962 -40.14 -39.74 -14.73
N PHE A 963 -39.61 -40.17 -15.90
CA PHE A 963 -38.57 -39.43 -16.63
C PHE A 963 -39.16 -38.78 -17.86
N TYR A 964 -38.81 -37.52 -18.11
CA TYR A 964 -39.29 -36.77 -19.28
C TYR A 964 -38.15 -36.02 -19.94
N GLY A 965 -38.19 -35.88 -21.27
CA GLY A 965 -37.21 -35.15 -22.06
C GLY A 965 -37.71 -34.70 -23.42
#